data_bbd2c94ed0e85c0f0740ca0732d2be99
#
_entry.id   bbd2c94ed0e85c0f0740ca0732d2be99
#
_cell.length_a   1.000
_cell.length_b   1.000
_cell.length_c   1.000
_cell.angle_alpha   90.00
_cell.angle_beta   90.00
_cell.angle_gamma   90.00
#
_symmetry.space_group_name_H-M   'P 1'
#
loop_
_entity.id
_entity.type
_entity.pdbx_description
1 polymer ?
#
loop_
_entity_poly.entity_id
_entity_poly.type
_entity_poly.pdbx_seq_one_letter_code
_entity_poly.pdbx_strand_id
1 'polypeptide(L)'
;MSRGLLNKAYEPHEAEEKWYQYWMDHDYFHAQDASEKTQFSIVIPPPNVTGMLHMGHALNNALQDIMIRFKRMQGYNALWMPGTDHAGIATQNVVEQELAKEGLTRHDLGREKFIERVWQWKENYGGVIINQLKRLGCSCDWSRERFTMDEGLSRAVREVFVRLYHDGLIYQGDYIVNWCPRCHTAISDLEVEYKEEPGFLWNIRYPFVDGSGDIIVATTRPETMLGDTAVAVNPNDPRYIDKVGKEVILPIVNKRIPIIADDYVTMDFGSGAVKITPASDPNDFAIAGRHHLEIIKIMDGSAVINENGGIYQGQDRYICRKNIVKDLEKQGYLISTEPYTHNIGQCYRCKTDVEPAVSKQWFIKIQPLAKAANAAVVKGKTRIVPTMWEATYFEWMSNIRDWCISRQIWWGHRIPVWTCENCSQVIVSSTDPDHCTGCQGSSLRQEEDVLDTWFSSALWPFSTLGWPDQTEALKTFYPTSLLVTGFDILFFWVARMMMMGIYVMKDVPFRDVFLHALVRDEQGDKMSKSKGNIIDPLKMIDQYGADAFRFTLAAFTAQGRDVRMSEERIEGYKYFVNKIWNATKFSVMNLEDYPETDQVGIRKDEESLPDRWIKVRLNKTVHEVISGLDEYRFNDACGSLYQFIWHEFCDWYLELIKPVLYSRDHPARRQAAQHTLLEVLKTSLKLLHPFMPFLTEEIWQKIVPDGTSIMVSPFPAADARFEDPDTEKQMELIMDIITRIRNIRGEINLAPSKKLKVLVSAPNKALAAILDEGRDYIVNLANLEEITIGVNLEEPKGSAVGVVGSVRVYVFMEGLIDIASEKARLEKEMNKIAKDLSIVSKKLANRDFMARAAEAIIKKEEDKYKDLRDKHVVLEAAMKKLEQTVKS
;
A
#
# COMPACT_ATOMS: atom_id res chain seq x y z
N MET A 1 43.62 3.30 8.74
CA MET A 1 43.56 3.13 7.27
C MET A 1 43.08 4.44 6.67
N SER A 2 43.66 4.93 5.57
CA SER A 2 43.21 6.19 4.96
C SER A 2 41.75 6.02 4.49
N ARG A 3 40.88 7.00 4.80
CA ARG A 3 39.49 7.04 4.29
C ARG A 3 39.52 6.82 2.77
N GLY A 4 38.79 5.78 2.31
CA GLY A 4 38.85 5.38 0.91
C GLY A 4 38.24 6.45 -0.01
N LEU A 5 38.90 6.72 -1.15
CA LEU A 5 38.35 7.63 -2.17
C LEU A 5 37.06 7.04 -2.72
N LEU A 6 36.03 7.89 -2.82
CA LEU A 6 34.77 7.54 -3.47
C LEU A 6 34.88 7.60 -4.99
N ASN A 7 34.27 6.67 -5.70
CA ASN A 7 34.20 6.67 -7.15
C ASN A 7 33.59 7.96 -7.70
N LYS A 8 33.79 8.24 -8.99
CA LYS A 8 33.25 9.45 -9.63
C LYS A 8 31.73 9.53 -9.55
N ALA A 9 31.05 8.40 -9.70
CA ALA A 9 29.61 8.25 -9.58
C ALA A 9 29.27 7.08 -8.65
N TYR A 10 28.06 7.07 -8.11
CA TYR A 10 27.48 5.94 -7.39
C TYR A 10 26.93 4.93 -8.41
N GLU A 11 27.31 3.66 -8.24
CA GLU A 11 26.85 2.55 -9.08
C GLU A 11 25.91 1.66 -8.24
N PRO A 12 24.58 1.86 -8.32
CA PRO A 12 23.63 1.18 -7.44
C PRO A 12 23.74 -0.36 -7.50
N HIS A 13 23.82 -0.93 -8.68
CA HIS A 13 23.79 -2.39 -8.87
C HIS A 13 24.99 -3.10 -8.23
N GLU A 14 26.19 -2.52 -8.37
CA GLU A 14 27.39 -3.08 -7.73
C GLU A 14 27.27 -3.02 -6.20
N ALA A 15 26.75 -1.91 -5.67
CA ALA A 15 26.54 -1.76 -4.24
C ALA A 15 25.45 -2.69 -3.70
N GLU A 16 24.34 -2.85 -4.43
CA GLU A 16 23.21 -3.71 -4.05
C GLU A 16 23.65 -5.19 -3.95
N GLU A 17 24.31 -5.72 -4.96
CA GLU A 17 24.78 -7.09 -4.97
C GLU A 17 25.83 -7.35 -3.88
N LYS A 18 26.85 -6.47 -3.80
CA LYS A 18 27.93 -6.56 -2.83
C LYS A 18 27.45 -6.53 -1.38
N TRP A 19 26.63 -5.54 -1.03
CA TRP A 19 26.24 -5.34 0.36
C TRP A 19 25.17 -6.32 0.82
N TYR A 20 24.26 -6.74 -0.08
CA TYR A 20 23.30 -7.76 0.27
C TYR A 20 23.99 -9.09 0.60
N GLN A 21 25.00 -9.50 -0.23
CA GLN A 21 25.79 -10.68 0.07
C GLN A 21 26.60 -10.55 1.36
N TYR A 22 27.20 -9.36 1.60
CA TYR A 22 27.94 -9.09 2.82
C TYR A 22 27.06 -9.26 4.08
N TRP A 23 25.84 -8.75 4.07
CA TRP A 23 24.91 -8.90 5.19
C TRP A 23 24.48 -10.35 5.41
N MET A 24 24.28 -11.09 4.35
CA MET A 24 23.98 -12.53 4.41
C MET A 24 25.13 -13.34 4.99
N ASP A 25 26.36 -13.09 4.55
CA ASP A 25 27.57 -13.80 5.00
C ASP A 25 27.90 -13.55 6.48
N HIS A 26 27.44 -12.40 7.01
CA HIS A 26 27.63 -12.05 8.42
C HIS A 26 26.41 -12.36 9.30
N ASP A 27 25.40 -12.99 8.74
CA ASP A 27 24.15 -13.40 9.44
C ASP A 27 23.42 -12.25 10.16
N TYR A 28 23.50 -11.02 9.61
CA TYR A 28 22.91 -9.84 10.25
C TYR A 28 21.37 -9.82 10.23
N PHE A 29 20.73 -10.70 9.46
CA PHE A 29 19.28 -10.82 9.39
C PHE A 29 18.70 -11.79 10.42
N HIS A 30 19.55 -12.64 11.00
CA HIS A 30 19.13 -13.68 11.92
C HIS A 30 18.72 -13.11 13.29
N ALA A 31 17.58 -13.60 13.82
CA ALA A 31 17.11 -13.30 15.16
C ALA A 31 17.29 -14.52 16.08
N GLN A 32 17.72 -14.29 17.30
CA GLN A 32 17.97 -15.37 18.26
C GLN A 32 16.71 -15.84 18.95
N ASP A 33 16.48 -17.16 19.02
CA ASP A 33 15.31 -17.73 19.69
C ASP A 33 15.30 -17.44 21.20
N ALA A 34 16.47 -17.40 21.82
CA ALA A 34 16.66 -17.01 23.21
C ALA A 34 17.58 -15.78 23.27
N SER A 35 17.06 -14.68 23.80
CA SER A 35 17.81 -13.42 23.90
C SER A 35 17.32 -12.57 25.06
N GLU A 36 18.25 -11.89 25.76
CA GLU A 36 17.90 -10.90 26.78
C GLU A 36 17.47 -9.53 26.18
N LYS A 37 17.68 -9.33 24.87
CA LYS A 37 17.27 -8.12 24.18
C LYS A 37 15.76 -8.04 24.07
N THR A 38 15.21 -6.84 24.08
CA THR A 38 13.80 -6.61 23.78
C THR A 38 13.45 -7.16 22.39
N GLN A 39 12.33 -7.87 22.29
CA GLN A 39 11.87 -8.47 21.03
C GLN A 39 11.18 -7.46 20.14
N PHE A 40 11.38 -7.58 18.84
CA PHE A 40 10.53 -6.98 17.82
C PHE A 40 10.35 -7.97 16.68
N SER A 41 9.13 -8.30 16.33
CA SER A 41 8.87 -9.31 15.32
C SER A 41 7.78 -8.88 14.34
N ILE A 42 7.99 -9.20 13.07
CA ILE A 42 7.03 -9.06 11.98
C ILE A 42 6.93 -10.40 11.26
N VAL A 43 5.71 -10.84 10.94
CA VAL A 43 5.48 -11.90 9.97
C VAL A 43 5.11 -11.29 8.63
N ILE A 44 5.79 -11.68 7.58
CA ILE A 44 5.49 -11.19 6.23
C ILE A 44 4.07 -11.58 5.81
N PRO A 45 3.26 -10.73 5.17
CA PRO A 45 2.13 -11.20 4.40
C PRO A 45 2.64 -12.12 3.30
N PRO A 46 2.43 -13.45 3.40
CA PRO A 46 3.10 -14.40 2.53
C PRO A 46 2.62 -14.22 1.07
N PRO A 47 3.48 -13.87 0.12
CA PRO A 47 3.06 -13.71 -1.27
C PRO A 47 2.55 -15.03 -1.85
N ASN A 48 1.48 -14.94 -2.66
CA ASN A 48 0.93 -16.08 -3.38
C ASN A 48 1.90 -16.58 -4.45
N VAL A 49 2.12 -17.89 -4.55
CA VAL A 49 3.00 -18.48 -5.58
C VAL A 49 2.36 -18.52 -6.98
N THR A 50 1.66 -17.43 -7.34
CA THR A 50 0.92 -17.30 -8.60
C THR A 50 1.68 -16.54 -9.69
N GLY A 51 2.81 -15.92 -9.36
CA GLY A 51 3.60 -15.14 -10.30
C GLY A 51 4.53 -14.14 -9.62
N MET A 52 5.03 -13.17 -10.40
CA MET A 52 5.96 -12.15 -9.92
C MET A 52 5.28 -11.13 -9.01
N LEU A 53 6.07 -10.54 -8.11
CA LEU A 53 5.64 -9.46 -7.22
C LEU A 53 5.24 -8.20 -8.03
N HIS A 54 4.29 -7.45 -7.51
CA HIS A 54 3.84 -6.17 -8.05
C HIS A 54 4.11 -5.02 -7.08
N MET A 55 3.80 -3.77 -7.50
CA MET A 55 4.07 -2.55 -6.73
C MET A 55 3.51 -2.58 -5.29
N GLY A 56 2.33 -3.19 -5.07
CA GLY A 56 1.75 -3.35 -3.73
C GLY A 56 2.63 -4.20 -2.81
N HIS A 57 3.23 -5.28 -3.34
CA HIS A 57 4.19 -6.09 -2.58
C HIS A 57 5.47 -5.30 -2.28
N ALA A 58 5.97 -4.52 -3.26
CA ALA A 58 7.16 -3.71 -3.05
C ALA A 58 6.94 -2.67 -1.95
N LEU A 59 5.77 -1.98 -1.96
CA LEU A 59 5.40 -1.05 -0.90
C LEU A 59 5.35 -1.75 0.46
N ASN A 60 4.55 -2.81 0.57
CA ASN A 60 4.37 -3.55 1.82
C ASN A 60 5.71 -4.01 2.43
N ASN A 61 6.58 -4.60 1.61
CA ASN A 61 7.85 -5.13 2.07
C ASN A 61 8.89 -4.04 2.36
N ALA A 62 8.88 -2.92 1.62
CA ALA A 62 9.75 -1.78 1.93
C ALA A 62 9.43 -1.19 3.31
N LEU A 63 8.14 -1.03 3.66
CA LEU A 63 7.72 -0.51 4.96
C LEU A 63 8.10 -1.44 6.11
N GLN A 64 7.93 -2.75 5.94
CA GLN A 64 8.35 -3.75 6.93
C GLN A 64 9.86 -3.72 7.14
N ASP A 65 10.64 -3.68 6.07
CA ASP A 65 12.11 -3.64 6.15
C ASP A 65 12.63 -2.38 6.84
N ILE A 66 11.99 -1.23 6.57
CA ILE A 66 12.30 0.04 7.26
C ILE A 66 12.15 -0.15 8.78
N MET A 67 11.04 -0.73 9.24
CA MET A 67 10.79 -0.96 10.67
C MET A 67 11.76 -1.98 11.27
N ILE A 68 12.04 -3.06 10.57
CA ILE A 68 12.99 -4.09 11.03
C ILE A 68 14.40 -3.52 11.16
N ARG A 69 14.88 -2.75 10.16
CA ARG A 69 16.20 -2.11 10.22
C ARG A 69 16.27 -1.07 11.34
N PHE A 70 15.23 -0.25 11.47
CA PHE A 70 15.14 0.73 12.55
C PHE A 70 15.23 0.06 13.94
N LYS A 71 14.42 -0.97 14.19
CA LYS A 71 14.41 -1.67 15.48
C LYS A 71 15.70 -2.47 15.72
N ARG A 72 16.30 -3.07 14.68
CA ARG A 72 17.61 -3.72 14.77
C ARG A 72 18.69 -2.74 15.19
N MET A 73 18.73 -1.54 14.60
CA MET A 73 19.68 -0.49 14.99
C MET A 73 19.37 0.10 16.39
N GLN A 74 18.12 0.01 16.87
CA GLN A 74 17.79 0.33 18.27
C GLN A 74 18.21 -0.77 19.26
N GLY A 75 18.82 -1.86 18.77
CA GLY A 75 19.34 -2.94 19.61
C GLY A 75 18.32 -4.02 19.97
N TYR A 76 17.13 -4.03 19.33
CA TYR A 76 16.16 -5.09 19.51
C TYR A 76 16.66 -6.43 18.91
N ASN A 77 16.18 -7.52 19.44
CA ASN A 77 16.21 -8.83 18.78
C ASN A 77 15.09 -8.84 17.73
N ALA A 78 15.41 -8.41 16.50
CA ALA A 78 14.44 -8.11 15.46
C ALA A 78 14.28 -9.28 14.51
N LEU A 79 13.11 -9.94 14.53
CA LEU A 79 12.73 -11.02 13.62
C LEU A 79 11.80 -10.50 12.51
N TRP A 80 12.18 -10.71 11.27
CA TRP A 80 11.25 -10.65 10.14
C TRP A 80 11.10 -12.03 9.52
N MET A 81 9.98 -12.69 9.82
CA MET A 81 9.66 -14.04 9.38
C MET A 81 9.25 -14.05 7.91
N PRO A 82 10.03 -14.67 7.00
CA PRO A 82 9.69 -14.80 5.58
C PRO A 82 8.81 -16.01 5.30
N GLY A 83 8.17 -15.99 4.13
CA GLY A 83 7.50 -17.16 3.59
C GLY A 83 6.56 -16.83 2.44
N THR A 84 5.90 -17.88 1.91
CA THR A 84 4.99 -17.82 0.77
C THR A 84 3.70 -18.59 1.04
N ASP A 85 2.62 -18.20 0.35
CA ASP A 85 1.31 -18.84 0.46
C ASP A 85 1.03 -19.74 -0.75
N HIS A 86 0.47 -20.91 -0.50
CA HIS A 86 0.05 -21.87 -1.54
C HIS A 86 -1.12 -21.36 -2.38
N ALA A 87 -1.93 -20.43 -1.85
CA ALA A 87 -2.99 -19.72 -2.57
C ALA A 87 -3.94 -20.62 -3.37
N GLY A 88 -4.49 -21.64 -2.72
CA GLY A 88 -5.37 -22.68 -3.24
C GLY A 88 -5.98 -22.46 -4.63
N ILE A 89 -7.13 -21.78 -4.71
CA ILE A 89 -7.86 -21.51 -5.96
C ILE A 89 -6.98 -20.75 -6.98
N ALA A 90 -6.20 -19.79 -6.51
CA ALA A 90 -5.42 -18.92 -7.41
C ALA A 90 -4.31 -19.68 -8.12
N THR A 91 -3.52 -20.45 -7.38
CA THR A 91 -2.41 -21.26 -7.93
C THR A 91 -2.96 -22.36 -8.81
N GLN A 92 -4.01 -23.07 -8.38
CA GLN A 92 -4.65 -24.08 -9.20
C GLN A 92 -5.12 -23.51 -10.54
N ASN A 93 -5.80 -22.36 -10.54
CA ASN A 93 -6.30 -21.73 -11.77
C ASN A 93 -5.17 -21.33 -12.73
N VAL A 94 -4.04 -20.84 -12.21
CA VAL A 94 -2.87 -20.51 -13.06
C VAL A 94 -2.28 -21.76 -13.69
N VAL A 95 -2.12 -22.84 -12.93
CA VAL A 95 -1.59 -24.11 -13.46
C VAL A 95 -2.56 -24.73 -14.46
N GLU A 96 -3.89 -24.66 -14.24
CA GLU A 96 -4.88 -25.09 -15.22
C GLU A 96 -4.81 -24.29 -16.53
N GLN A 97 -4.54 -22.97 -16.45
CA GLN A 97 -4.31 -22.16 -17.65
C GLN A 97 -3.05 -22.56 -18.43
N GLU A 98 -1.98 -22.94 -17.74
CA GLU A 98 -0.78 -23.47 -18.40
C GLU A 98 -1.05 -24.82 -19.06
N LEU A 99 -1.76 -25.73 -18.38
CA LEU A 99 -2.18 -27.02 -18.97
C LEU A 99 -3.06 -26.83 -20.20
N ALA A 100 -3.95 -25.83 -20.17
CA ALA A 100 -4.81 -25.54 -21.33
C ALA A 100 -4.02 -25.12 -22.58
N LYS A 101 -2.84 -24.51 -22.44
CA LYS A 101 -1.93 -24.23 -23.56
C LYS A 101 -1.32 -25.49 -24.15
N GLU A 102 -1.20 -26.55 -23.35
CA GLU A 102 -0.75 -27.88 -23.75
C GLU A 102 -1.92 -28.74 -24.30
N GLY A 103 -3.16 -28.20 -24.29
CA GLY A 103 -4.37 -28.92 -24.70
C GLY A 103 -4.88 -29.93 -23.68
N LEU A 104 -4.45 -29.80 -22.42
CA LEU A 104 -4.79 -30.72 -21.34
C LEU A 104 -5.67 -30.02 -20.27
N THR A 105 -6.45 -30.83 -19.55
CA THR A 105 -7.19 -30.44 -18.35
C THR A 105 -6.62 -31.18 -17.12
N ARG A 106 -6.95 -30.73 -15.92
CA ARG A 106 -6.61 -31.44 -14.69
C ARG A 106 -7.19 -32.86 -14.65
N HIS A 107 -8.36 -33.06 -15.24
CA HIS A 107 -9.03 -34.37 -15.28
C HIS A 107 -8.30 -35.37 -16.15
N ASP A 108 -7.62 -34.94 -17.24
CA ASP A 108 -6.81 -35.78 -18.08
C ASP A 108 -5.56 -36.31 -17.34
N LEU A 109 -5.02 -35.49 -16.41
CA LEU A 109 -3.88 -35.88 -15.59
C LEU A 109 -4.25 -36.77 -14.39
N GLY A 110 -5.43 -36.55 -13.82
CA GLY A 110 -5.81 -37.05 -12.49
C GLY A 110 -5.17 -36.28 -11.35
N ARG A 111 -5.72 -36.45 -10.12
CA ARG A 111 -5.39 -35.62 -8.94
C ARG A 111 -3.90 -35.64 -8.60
N GLU A 112 -3.29 -36.82 -8.54
CA GLU A 112 -1.89 -36.98 -8.12
C GLU A 112 -0.92 -36.21 -9.03
N LYS A 113 -0.97 -36.50 -10.35
CA LYS A 113 -0.10 -35.83 -11.33
C LYS A 113 -0.36 -34.34 -11.46
N PHE A 114 -1.61 -33.92 -11.26
CA PHE A 114 -1.91 -32.49 -11.24
C PHE A 114 -1.27 -31.81 -10.02
N ILE A 115 -1.34 -32.42 -8.84
CA ILE A 115 -0.69 -31.88 -7.63
C ILE A 115 0.83 -31.83 -7.81
N GLU A 116 1.45 -32.86 -8.40
CA GLU A 116 2.88 -32.83 -8.74
C GLU A 116 3.23 -31.66 -9.65
N ARG A 117 2.39 -31.37 -10.65
CA ARG A 117 2.57 -30.19 -11.54
C ARG A 117 2.47 -28.87 -10.79
N VAL A 118 1.57 -28.78 -9.80
CA VAL A 118 1.46 -27.58 -8.95
C VAL A 118 2.68 -27.41 -8.04
N TRP A 119 3.23 -28.51 -7.50
CA TRP A 119 4.49 -28.45 -6.74
C TRP A 119 5.66 -27.97 -7.59
N GLN A 120 5.81 -28.46 -8.83
CA GLN A 120 6.82 -27.97 -9.77
C GLN A 120 6.65 -26.49 -10.07
N TRP A 121 5.42 -26.03 -10.24
CA TRP A 121 5.11 -24.61 -10.37
C TRP A 121 5.58 -23.81 -9.15
N LYS A 122 5.25 -24.27 -7.94
CA LYS A 122 5.66 -23.64 -6.68
C LYS A 122 7.18 -23.54 -6.55
N GLU A 123 7.90 -24.56 -6.89
CA GLU A 123 9.38 -24.55 -6.85
C GLU A 123 9.96 -23.47 -7.78
N ASN A 124 9.45 -23.38 -8.99
CA ASN A 124 9.90 -22.40 -9.96
C ASN A 124 9.61 -20.97 -9.54
N TYR A 125 8.38 -20.67 -9.13
CA TYR A 125 7.96 -19.29 -8.82
C TYR A 125 8.26 -18.84 -7.39
N GLY A 126 8.33 -19.76 -6.43
CA GLY A 126 8.73 -19.45 -5.07
C GLY A 126 10.15 -18.86 -5.02
N GLY A 127 11.10 -19.47 -5.73
CA GLY A 127 12.47 -18.95 -5.84
C GLY A 127 12.54 -17.55 -6.51
N VAL A 128 11.71 -17.29 -7.52
CA VAL A 128 11.64 -15.98 -8.17
C VAL A 128 11.15 -14.90 -7.18
N ILE A 129 10.09 -15.18 -6.41
CA ILE A 129 9.54 -14.26 -5.40
C ILE A 129 10.62 -13.90 -4.37
N ILE A 130 11.30 -14.89 -3.81
CA ILE A 130 12.36 -14.68 -2.82
C ILE A 130 13.50 -13.82 -3.42
N ASN A 131 13.93 -14.09 -4.65
CA ASN A 131 14.94 -13.28 -5.32
C ASN A 131 14.48 -11.84 -5.56
N GLN A 132 13.21 -11.61 -5.88
CA GLN A 132 12.65 -10.27 -6.02
C GLN A 132 12.67 -9.50 -4.69
N LEU A 133 12.35 -10.17 -3.57
CA LEU A 133 12.44 -9.58 -2.23
C LEU A 133 13.88 -9.23 -1.86
N LYS A 134 14.84 -10.11 -2.17
CA LYS A 134 16.28 -9.85 -1.97
C LYS A 134 16.76 -8.65 -2.80
N ARG A 135 16.32 -8.56 -4.07
CA ARG A 135 16.63 -7.41 -4.93
C ARG A 135 16.05 -6.09 -4.42
N LEU A 136 14.90 -6.12 -3.73
CA LEU A 136 14.33 -4.95 -3.04
C LEU A 136 15.13 -4.58 -1.78
N GLY A 137 16.03 -5.41 -1.32
CA GLY A 137 16.84 -5.20 -0.11
C GLY A 137 16.16 -5.68 1.18
N CYS A 138 15.16 -6.56 1.09
CA CYS A 138 14.45 -7.07 2.26
C CYS A 138 15.38 -7.87 3.18
N SER A 139 15.44 -7.51 4.47
CA SER A 139 16.32 -8.11 5.48
C SER A 139 15.61 -9.16 6.33
N CYS A 140 14.88 -10.07 5.66
CA CYS A 140 14.21 -11.21 6.31
C CYS A 140 15.23 -12.21 6.87
N ASP A 141 14.86 -12.91 7.94
CA ASP A 141 15.58 -14.09 8.42
C ASP A 141 15.35 -15.28 7.49
N TRP A 142 16.09 -15.34 6.38
CA TRP A 142 15.91 -16.34 5.32
C TRP A 142 16.15 -17.78 5.79
N SER A 143 16.84 -17.98 6.89
CA SER A 143 17.03 -19.31 7.50
C SER A 143 15.71 -19.91 8.03
N ARG A 144 14.69 -19.07 8.20
CA ARG A 144 13.36 -19.42 8.71
C ARG A 144 12.26 -19.37 7.65
N GLU A 145 12.61 -19.42 6.37
CA GLU A 145 11.61 -19.38 5.30
C GLU A 145 10.56 -20.48 5.48
N ARG A 146 9.28 -20.10 5.40
CA ARG A 146 8.14 -20.99 5.56
C ARG A 146 7.24 -21.00 4.32
N PHE A 147 6.51 -22.08 4.17
CA PHE A 147 5.48 -22.23 3.17
C PHE A 147 4.19 -22.72 3.82
N THR A 148 3.04 -22.14 3.49
CA THR A 148 1.77 -22.48 4.15
C THR A 148 1.36 -23.94 4.06
N MET A 149 1.98 -24.74 3.16
CA MET A 149 1.79 -26.18 3.05
C MET A 149 3.03 -27.00 3.42
N ASP A 150 4.03 -26.42 4.11
CA ASP A 150 5.12 -27.23 4.66
C ASP A 150 4.61 -28.18 5.75
N GLU A 151 5.42 -29.14 6.14
CA GLU A 151 5.03 -30.20 7.09
C GLU A 151 4.59 -29.62 8.44
N GLY A 152 5.33 -28.65 9.00
CA GLY A 152 5.01 -28.02 10.28
C GLY A 152 3.70 -27.25 10.25
N LEU A 153 3.48 -26.45 9.21
CA LEU A 153 2.23 -25.72 9.06
C LEU A 153 1.05 -26.64 8.74
N SER A 154 1.25 -27.68 7.96
CA SER A 154 0.22 -28.69 7.69
C SER A 154 -0.21 -29.42 8.97
N ARG A 155 0.72 -29.73 9.88
CA ARG A 155 0.41 -30.26 11.21
C ARG A 155 -0.40 -29.27 12.06
N ALA A 156 -0.03 -28.02 12.04
CA ALA A 156 -0.77 -26.96 12.73
C ALA A 156 -2.20 -26.81 12.20
N VAL A 157 -2.39 -26.83 10.88
CA VAL A 157 -3.71 -26.78 10.25
C VAL A 157 -4.60 -27.93 10.71
N ARG A 158 -4.11 -29.16 10.68
CA ARG A 158 -4.85 -30.34 11.13
C ARG A 158 -5.23 -30.24 12.62
N GLU A 159 -4.29 -29.83 13.46
CA GLU A 159 -4.50 -29.69 14.91
C GLU A 159 -5.57 -28.64 15.23
N VAL A 160 -5.54 -27.47 14.57
CA VAL A 160 -6.57 -26.43 14.78
C VAL A 160 -7.93 -26.91 14.31
N PHE A 161 -8.02 -27.58 13.16
CA PHE A 161 -9.27 -28.13 12.68
C PHE A 161 -9.89 -29.10 13.68
N VAL A 162 -9.09 -30.04 14.19
CA VAL A 162 -9.53 -31.07 15.15
C VAL A 162 -10.01 -30.42 16.45
N ARG A 163 -9.30 -29.46 17.01
CA ARG A 163 -9.71 -28.70 18.19
C ARG A 163 -11.03 -27.97 18.00
N LEU A 164 -11.17 -27.20 16.90
CA LEU A 164 -12.41 -26.51 16.59
C LEU A 164 -13.60 -27.44 16.42
N TYR A 165 -13.36 -28.62 15.83
CA TYR A 165 -14.40 -29.64 15.68
C TYR A 165 -14.85 -30.21 17.04
N HIS A 166 -13.92 -30.59 17.90
CA HIS A 166 -14.24 -31.12 19.24
C HIS A 166 -14.92 -30.09 20.16
N ASP A 167 -14.58 -28.79 19.99
CA ASP A 167 -15.24 -27.69 20.69
C ASP A 167 -16.64 -27.34 20.07
N GLY A 168 -17.08 -28.08 19.04
CA GLY A 168 -18.38 -27.90 18.39
C GLY A 168 -18.48 -26.61 17.57
N LEU A 169 -17.33 -26.01 17.21
CA LEU A 169 -17.24 -24.81 16.38
C LEU A 169 -17.18 -25.15 14.88
N ILE A 170 -16.69 -26.33 14.50
CA ILE A 170 -16.76 -26.81 13.12
C ILE A 170 -17.95 -27.76 12.97
N TYR A 171 -18.73 -27.60 11.93
CA TYR A 171 -19.86 -28.46 11.56
C TYR A 171 -19.95 -28.62 10.04
N GLN A 172 -20.62 -29.69 9.59
CA GLN A 172 -20.97 -29.91 8.20
C GLN A 172 -22.48 -29.74 8.01
N GLY A 173 -22.91 -29.04 6.99
CA GLY A 173 -24.33 -28.82 6.72
C GLY A 173 -24.61 -28.43 5.27
N ASP A 174 -25.85 -28.67 4.86
CA ASP A 174 -26.36 -28.14 3.59
C ASP A 174 -26.71 -26.67 3.77
N TYR A 175 -26.04 -25.81 3.00
CA TYR A 175 -26.27 -24.38 3.05
C TYR A 175 -26.11 -23.79 1.66
N ILE A 176 -26.71 -22.62 1.43
CA ILE A 176 -26.55 -21.90 0.18
C ILE A 176 -25.21 -21.17 0.19
N VAL A 177 -24.39 -21.42 -0.81
CA VAL A 177 -23.05 -20.84 -0.95
C VAL A 177 -22.89 -20.19 -2.32
N ASN A 178 -21.96 -19.26 -2.45
CA ASN A 178 -21.56 -18.74 -3.75
C ASN A 178 -20.74 -19.82 -4.48
N TRP A 179 -21.30 -20.37 -5.54
CA TRP A 179 -20.67 -21.43 -6.34
C TRP A 179 -20.09 -20.86 -7.63
N CYS A 180 -18.82 -21.13 -7.91
CA CYS A 180 -18.23 -20.77 -9.20
C CYS A 180 -18.34 -21.94 -10.19
N PRO A 181 -19.15 -21.84 -11.26
CA PRO A 181 -19.39 -22.97 -12.17
C PRO A 181 -18.19 -23.31 -13.04
N ARG A 182 -17.21 -22.41 -13.19
CA ARG A 182 -15.95 -22.67 -13.90
C ARG A 182 -14.90 -23.30 -13.00
N CYS A 183 -14.71 -22.78 -11.80
CA CYS A 183 -13.75 -23.33 -10.84
C CYS A 183 -14.27 -24.60 -10.15
N HIS A 184 -15.56 -24.90 -10.27
CA HIS A 184 -16.28 -26.01 -9.62
C HIS A 184 -16.04 -26.05 -8.11
N THR A 185 -16.18 -24.90 -7.44
CA THR A 185 -15.96 -24.78 -6.01
C THR A 185 -16.80 -23.68 -5.39
N ALA A 186 -17.13 -23.85 -4.11
CA ALA A 186 -17.65 -22.78 -3.27
C ALA A 186 -16.59 -21.69 -3.08
N ILE A 187 -17.03 -20.44 -3.04
CA ILE A 187 -16.22 -19.26 -2.70
C ILE A 187 -16.92 -18.49 -1.59
N SER A 188 -16.17 -17.79 -0.75
CA SER A 188 -16.72 -16.96 0.32
C SER A 188 -17.34 -15.67 -0.22
N ASP A 189 -18.22 -15.02 0.57
CA ASP A 189 -18.86 -13.75 0.17
C ASP A 189 -17.83 -12.67 -0.18
N LEU A 190 -16.69 -12.65 0.52
CA LEU A 190 -15.58 -11.72 0.27
C LEU A 190 -14.86 -11.98 -1.06
N GLU A 191 -14.99 -13.19 -1.63
CA GLU A 191 -14.36 -13.60 -2.89
C GLU A 191 -15.27 -13.33 -4.10
N VAL A 192 -16.44 -12.72 -3.89
CA VAL A 192 -17.37 -12.30 -4.95
C VAL A 192 -17.20 -10.83 -5.24
N GLU A 193 -16.86 -10.49 -6.47
CA GLU A 193 -16.84 -9.11 -6.95
C GLU A 193 -18.17 -8.79 -7.66
N TYR A 194 -18.78 -7.69 -7.31
CA TYR A 194 -20.05 -7.29 -7.92
C TYR A 194 -19.78 -6.33 -9.07
N LYS A 195 -20.42 -6.62 -10.20
CA LYS A 195 -20.42 -5.80 -11.41
C LYS A 195 -21.83 -5.37 -11.76
N GLU A 196 -22.01 -4.09 -11.97
CA GLU A 196 -23.26 -3.55 -12.45
C GLU A 196 -23.42 -3.84 -13.95
N GLU A 197 -24.48 -4.55 -14.32
CA GLU A 197 -24.78 -4.91 -15.71
C GLU A 197 -26.22 -4.57 -16.09
N PRO A 198 -26.44 -4.10 -17.35
CA PRO A 198 -27.77 -3.93 -17.87
C PRO A 198 -28.43 -5.29 -18.10
N GLY A 199 -29.65 -5.42 -17.66
CA GLY A 199 -30.47 -6.62 -17.81
C GLY A 199 -31.95 -6.27 -17.97
N PHE A 200 -32.78 -7.20 -17.57
CA PHE A 200 -34.24 -7.03 -17.65
C PHE A 200 -34.89 -7.53 -16.37
N LEU A 201 -36.02 -6.94 -16.04
CA LEU A 201 -36.98 -7.44 -15.06
C LEU A 201 -38.19 -8.00 -15.85
N TRP A 202 -38.43 -9.28 -15.66
CA TRP A 202 -39.56 -9.97 -16.31
C TRP A 202 -40.70 -10.12 -15.33
N ASN A 203 -41.89 -9.59 -15.70
CA ASN A 203 -43.13 -9.71 -14.95
C ASN A 203 -43.89 -10.92 -15.45
N ILE A 204 -44.05 -11.95 -14.61
CA ILE A 204 -44.61 -13.25 -14.95
C ILE A 204 -45.88 -13.48 -14.15
N ARG A 205 -46.94 -13.96 -14.84
CA ARG A 205 -48.25 -14.29 -14.28
C ARG A 205 -48.25 -15.71 -13.74
N TYR A 206 -48.64 -15.90 -12.48
CA TYR A 206 -48.88 -17.18 -11.84
C TYR A 206 -50.36 -17.31 -11.53
N PRO A 207 -51.11 -18.15 -12.28
CA PRO A 207 -52.55 -18.30 -12.10
C PRO A 207 -52.90 -18.96 -10.77
N PHE A 208 -54.01 -18.53 -10.14
CA PHE A 208 -54.54 -19.25 -8.97
C PHE A 208 -55.13 -20.59 -9.38
N VAL A 209 -54.96 -21.62 -8.55
CA VAL A 209 -55.49 -22.97 -8.78
C VAL A 209 -57.00 -22.97 -8.83
N ASP A 210 -57.68 -22.09 -8.11
CA ASP A 210 -59.12 -21.94 -8.05
C ASP A 210 -59.70 -21.16 -9.26
N GLY A 211 -58.85 -20.67 -10.17
CA GLY A 211 -59.28 -19.89 -11.34
C GLY A 211 -59.76 -18.47 -11.02
N SER A 212 -59.59 -17.98 -9.79
CA SER A 212 -60.08 -16.65 -9.34
C SER A 212 -59.19 -15.48 -9.82
N GLY A 213 -58.17 -15.74 -10.63
CA GLY A 213 -57.29 -14.73 -11.17
C GLY A 213 -55.82 -15.20 -11.14
N ASP A 214 -54.90 -14.27 -10.94
CA ASP A 214 -53.45 -14.54 -10.92
C ASP A 214 -52.71 -13.62 -9.92
N ILE A 215 -51.44 -13.96 -9.68
CA ILE A 215 -50.47 -13.09 -9.01
C ILE A 215 -49.30 -12.87 -9.96
N ILE A 216 -48.79 -11.64 -10.02
CA ILE A 216 -47.63 -11.28 -10.86
C ILE A 216 -46.38 -11.27 -9.99
N VAL A 217 -45.37 -11.97 -10.44
CA VAL A 217 -44.02 -11.94 -9.82
C VAL A 217 -43.01 -11.30 -10.76
N ALA A 218 -42.06 -10.53 -10.22
CA ALA A 218 -41.03 -9.89 -11.01
C ALA A 218 -39.68 -10.57 -10.72
N THR A 219 -38.89 -10.88 -11.75
CA THR A 219 -37.59 -11.55 -11.59
C THR A 219 -36.59 -11.09 -12.65
N THR A 220 -35.34 -11.02 -12.25
CA THR A 220 -34.16 -10.83 -13.14
C THR A 220 -33.62 -12.16 -13.65
N ARG A 221 -34.09 -13.29 -13.10
CA ARG A 221 -33.57 -14.64 -13.35
C ARG A 221 -34.71 -15.63 -13.62
N PRO A 222 -35.43 -15.53 -14.79
CA PRO A 222 -36.58 -16.37 -15.09
C PRO A 222 -36.26 -17.88 -15.15
N GLU A 223 -34.99 -18.25 -15.49
CA GLU A 223 -34.55 -19.65 -15.46
C GLU A 223 -34.70 -20.33 -14.10
N THR A 224 -34.57 -19.56 -13.01
CA THR A 224 -34.66 -20.14 -11.66
C THR A 224 -36.09 -20.48 -11.25
N MET A 225 -37.12 -19.95 -11.95
CA MET A 225 -38.52 -20.27 -11.65
C MET A 225 -38.82 -21.78 -11.67
N LEU A 226 -38.07 -22.57 -12.42
CA LEU A 226 -38.22 -24.01 -12.46
C LEU A 226 -38.09 -24.68 -11.06
N GLY A 227 -37.42 -24.03 -10.12
CA GLY A 227 -37.25 -24.48 -8.74
C GLY A 227 -38.12 -23.71 -7.74
N ASP A 228 -39.11 -22.95 -8.15
CA ASP A 228 -39.95 -22.20 -7.21
C ASP A 228 -40.78 -23.14 -6.34
N THR A 229 -40.84 -22.79 -5.04
CA THR A 229 -41.58 -23.59 -4.03
C THR A 229 -42.64 -22.80 -3.30
N ALA A 230 -42.69 -21.49 -3.46
CA ALA A 230 -43.72 -20.59 -2.96
C ALA A 230 -43.72 -19.25 -3.69
N VAL A 231 -44.77 -18.47 -3.50
CA VAL A 231 -44.79 -17.02 -3.70
C VAL A 231 -44.94 -16.34 -2.34
N ALA A 232 -44.06 -15.42 -2.01
CA ALA A 232 -44.13 -14.67 -0.76
C ALA A 232 -44.71 -13.27 -1.00
N VAL A 233 -45.50 -12.79 -0.04
CA VAL A 233 -46.08 -11.44 0.00
C VAL A 233 -45.89 -10.84 1.38
N ASN A 234 -45.93 -9.53 1.49
CA ASN A 234 -45.83 -8.89 2.81
C ASN A 234 -47.15 -9.11 3.58
N PRO A 235 -47.12 -9.52 4.87
CA PRO A 235 -48.31 -9.78 5.67
C PRO A 235 -49.22 -8.55 5.83
N ASN A 236 -48.67 -7.33 5.63
CA ASN A 236 -49.39 -6.08 5.76
C ASN A 236 -49.84 -5.51 4.39
N ASP A 237 -49.59 -6.19 3.28
CA ASP A 237 -49.98 -5.71 1.93
C ASP A 237 -51.46 -5.96 1.64
N PRO A 238 -52.29 -4.88 1.55
CA PRO A 238 -53.69 -5.03 1.35
C PRO A 238 -54.11 -5.66 0.00
N ARG A 239 -53.19 -5.69 -0.97
CA ARG A 239 -53.40 -6.32 -2.29
C ARG A 239 -53.42 -7.85 -2.22
N TYR A 240 -52.71 -8.42 -1.20
CA TYR A 240 -52.43 -9.85 -1.16
C TYR A 240 -52.80 -10.54 0.16
N ILE A 241 -53.19 -9.79 1.21
CA ILE A 241 -53.51 -10.35 2.52
C ILE A 241 -54.61 -11.44 2.47
N ASP A 242 -55.57 -11.30 1.58
CA ASP A 242 -56.67 -12.25 1.35
C ASP A 242 -56.28 -13.47 0.49
N LYS A 243 -55.07 -13.46 -0.06
CA LYS A 243 -54.52 -14.49 -0.94
C LYS A 243 -53.54 -15.42 -0.23
N VAL A 244 -53.08 -15.05 0.97
CA VAL A 244 -52.19 -15.89 1.78
C VAL A 244 -52.86 -17.21 2.09
N GLY A 245 -52.13 -18.32 1.86
CA GLY A 245 -52.65 -19.68 2.03
C GLY A 245 -53.34 -20.25 0.77
N LYS A 246 -53.62 -19.44 -0.27
CA LYS A 246 -54.03 -19.97 -1.58
C LYS A 246 -52.84 -20.60 -2.31
N GLU A 247 -53.16 -21.39 -3.34
CA GLU A 247 -52.16 -22.00 -4.21
C GLU A 247 -52.18 -21.36 -5.62
N VAL A 248 -50.99 -21.27 -6.22
CA VAL A 248 -50.83 -20.88 -7.64
C VAL A 248 -50.23 -22.01 -8.45
N ILE A 249 -50.48 -21.98 -9.75
CA ILE A 249 -49.87 -22.89 -10.73
C ILE A 249 -48.56 -22.24 -11.21
N LEU A 250 -47.44 -22.88 -10.97
CA LEU A 250 -46.15 -22.48 -11.53
C LEU A 250 -46.17 -22.68 -13.05
N PRO A 251 -46.04 -21.61 -13.86
CA PRO A 251 -46.09 -21.74 -15.33
C PRO A 251 -44.99 -22.71 -15.82
N ILE A 252 -45.26 -23.34 -16.99
CA ILE A 252 -44.37 -24.31 -17.65
C ILE A 252 -44.23 -25.62 -16.85
N VAL A 253 -43.94 -25.56 -15.56
CA VAL A 253 -43.77 -26.75 -14.69
C VAL A 253 -45.10 -27.38 -14.29
N ASN A 254 -46.18 -26.60 -14.29
CA ASN A 254 -47.55 -27.02 -13.86
C ASN A 254 -47.60 -27.58 -12.41
N LYS A 255 -46.66 -27.16 -11.53
CA LYS A 255 -46.65 -27.51 -10.12
C LYS A 255 -47.50 -26.54 -9.32
N ARG A 256 -48.22 -27.01 -8.32
CA ARG A 256 -48.90 -26.15 -7.34
C ARG A 256 -47.94 -25.71 -6.26
N ILE A 257 -47.90 -24.41 -5.97
CA ILE A 257 -47.10 -23.83 -4.92
C ILE A 257 -47.91 -22.85 -4.08
N PRO A 258 -47.71 -22.76 -2.76
CA PRO A 258 -48.49 -21.91 -1.87
C PRO A 258 -48.08 -20.43 -1.95
N ILE A 259 -48.99 -19.56 -1.57
CA ILE A 259 -48.73 -18.15 -1.26
C ILE A 259 -48.50 -18.07 0.25
N ILE A 260 -47.35 -17.54 0.65
CA ILE A 260 -46.93 -17.38 2.04
C ILE A 260 -46.80 -15.89 2.42
N ALA A 261 -46.91 -15.56 3.70
CA ALA A 261 -46.66 -14.22 4.20
C ALA A 261 -45.29 -14.16 4.88
N ASP A 262 -44.42 -13.22 4.45
CA ASP A 262 -43.10 -13.02 5.04
C ASP A 262 -42.72 -11.52 5.04
N ASP A 263 -42.27 -11.00 6.17
CA ASP A 263 -41.90 -9.58 6.37
C ASP A 263 -40.72 -9.13 5.51
N TYR A 264 -39.95 -10.06 4.95
CA TYR A 264 -38.88 -9.78 4.02
C TYR A 264 -39.36 -9.07 2.74
N VAL A 265 -40.56 -9.29 2.32
CA VAL A 265 -41.11 -8.77 1.06
C VAL A 265 -41.38 -7.28 1.18
N THR A 266 -40.77 -6.48 0.31
CA THR A 266 -41.00 -5.02 0.21
C THR A 266 -42.24 -4.75 -0.67
N MET A 267 -43.24 -4.06 -0.11
CA MET A 267 -44.54 -3.80 -0.78
C MET A 267 -44.43 -2.95 -2.04
N ASP A 268 -43.47 -2.02 -2.09
CA ASP A 268 -43.31 -1.04 -3.15
C ASP A 268 -42.26 -1.44 -4.22
N PHE A 269 -41.70 -2.66 -4.14
CA PHE A 269 -40.75 -3.13 -5.12
C PHE A 269 -41.39 -4.16 -6.08
N GLY A 270 -41.24 -3.94 -7.38
CA GLY A 270 -41.84 -4.78 -8.43
C GLY A 270 -43.35 -4.86 -8.30
N SER A 271 -43.88 -6.07 -8.24
CA SER A 271 -45.31 -6.34 -8.04
C SER A 271 -45.71 -6.35 -6.53
N GLY A 272 -44.75 -6.34 -5.59
CA GLY A 272 -44.99 -6.62 -4.17
C GLY A 272 -45.16 -8.10 -3.86
N ALA A 273 -44.94 -8.99 -4.82
CA ALA A 273 -44.96 -10.45 -4.68
C ALA A 273 -43.61 -11.01 -5.18
N VAL A 274 -42.98 -11.88 -4.42
CA VAL A 274 -41.66 -12.44 -4.73
C VAL A 274 -41.79 -13.96 -4.90
N LYS A 275 -41.27 -14.49 -6.00
CA LYS A 275 -41.12 -15.94 -6.16
C LYS A 275 -40.03 -16.46 -5.24
N ILE A 276 -40.26 -17.59 -4.62
CA ILE A 276 -39.30 -18.19 -3.68
C ILE A 276 -38.64 -19.40 -4.30
N THR A 277 -37.30 -19.25 -4.58
CA THR A 277 -36.45 -20.29 -5.17
C THR A 277 -35.30 -20.62 -4.21
N PRO A 278 -35.54 -21.43 -3.18
CA PRO A 278 -34.60 -21.60 -2.07
C PRO A 278 -33.20 -22.09 -2.45
N ALA A 279 -33.10 -22.83 -3.57
CA ALA A 279 -31.79 -23.34 -4.02
C ALA A 279 -30.95 -22.33 -4.82
N SER A 280 -31.50 -21.12 -5.16
CA SER A 280 -30.87 -20.19 -6.08
C SER A 280 -30.77 -18.75 -5.57
N ASP A 281 -31.26 -18.47 -4.35
CA ASP A 281 -31.16 -17.17 -3.68
C ASP A 281 -31.00 -17.34 -2.17
N PRO A 282 -30.01 -16.65 -1.52
CA PRO A 282 -29.77 -16.75 -0.07
C PRO A 282 -30.95 -16.27 0.79
N ASN A 283 -31.73 -15.27 0.33
CA ASN A 283 -32.88 -14.76 1.08
C ASN A 283 -34.04 -15.73 0.98
N ASP A 284 -34.26 -16.30 -0.22
CA ASP A 284 -35.26 -17.34 -0.46
C ASP A 284 -34.94 -18.60 0.36
N PHE A 285 -33.66 -18.96 0.49
CA PHE A 285 -33.22 -20.04 1.36
C PHE A 285 -33.56 -19.80 2.84
N ALA A 286 -33.36 -18.58 3.32
CA ALA A 286 -33.72 -18.20 4.69
C ALA A 286 -35.25 -18.21 4.90
N ILE A 287 -36.02 -17.75 3.93
CA ILE A 287 -37.50 -17.82 3.93
C ILE A 287 -37.94 -19.28 3.94
N ALA A 288 -37.35 -20.12 3.11
CA ALA A 288 -37.66 -21.55 3.08
C ALA A 288 -37.43 -22.23 4.44
N GLY A 289 -36.35 -21.87 5.16
CA GLY A 289 -36.11 -22.36 6.51
C GLY A 289 -37.20 -21.95 7.50
N ARG A 290 -37.73 -20.73 7.45
CA ARG A 290 -38.79 -20.22 8.32
C ARG A 290 -40.16 -20.88 8.01
N HIS A 291 -40.41 -21.16 6.76
CA HIS A 291 -41.71 -21.70 6.28
C HIS A 291 -41.65 -23.19 5.95
N HIS A 292 -40.52 -23.87 6.21
CA HIS A 292 -40.34 -25.32 5.95
C HIS A 292 -40.65 -25.73 4.49
N LEU A 293 -40.19 -24.87 3.52
CA LEU A 293 -40.41 -25.12 2.10
C LEU A 293 -39.39 -26.14 1.56
N GLU A 294 -39.79 -26.84 0.49
CA GLU A 294 -38.90 -27.74 -0.23
C GLU A 294 -37.77 -26.98 -0.93
N ILE A 295 -36.54 -27.57 -0.98
CA ILE A 295 -35.38 -27.00 -1.68
C ILE A 295 -35.14 -27.80 -2.94
N ILE A 296 -35.44 -27.22 -4.11
CA ILE A 296 -35.32 -27.88 -5.43
C ILE A 296 -34.11 -27.33 -6.15
N LYS A 297 -33.06 -28.14 -6.31
CA LYS A 297 -31.90 -27.80 -7.11
C LYS A 297 -32.21 -28.03 -8.59
N ILE A 298 -32.03 -26.99 -9.41
CA ILE A 298 -32.34 -27.04 -10.86
C ILE A 298 -31.11 -27.01 -11.75
N MET A 299 -29.92 -26.78 -11.15
CA MET A 299 -28.66 -26.70 -11.87
C MET A 299 -27.66 -27.66 -11.25
N ASP A 300 -26.72 -28.14 -12.07
CA ASP A 300 -25.53 -28.88 -11.63
C ASP A 300 -24.36 -27.95 -11.29
N GLY A 301 -23.21 -28.53 -10.97
CA GLY A 301 -21.99 -27.78 -10.61
C GLY A 301 -21.43 -26.94 -11.76
N SER A 302 -21.82 -27.18 -13.01
CA SER A 302 -21.45 -26.38 -14.19
C SER A 302 -22.47 -25.28 -14.54
N ALA A 303 -23.51 -25.11 -13.71
CA ALA A 303 -24.66 -24.24 -13.97
C ALA A 303 -25.42 -24.63 -15.24
N VAL A 304 -25.46 -25.92 -15.53
CA VAL A 304 -26.29 -26.56 -16.55
C VAL A 304 -27.56 -27.07 -15.88
N ILE A 305 -28.71 -26.89 -16.54
CA ILE A 305 -29.99 -27.31 -16.01
C ILE A 305 -30.03 -28.84 -15.89
N ASN A 306 -30.39 -29.32 -14.69
CA ASN A 306 -30.45 -30.74 -14.36
C ASN A 306 -31.86 -31.34 -14.66
N GLU A 307 -32.11 -32.57 -14.23
CA GLU A 307 -33.36 -33.28 -14.42
C GLU A 307 -34.62 -32.57 -13.87
N ASN A 308 -34.44 -31.78 -12.79
CA ASN A 308 -35.56 -31.01 -12.21
C ASN A 308 -35.99 -29.83 -13.08
N GLY A 309 -35.19 -29.42 -14.06
CA GLY A 309 -35.57 -28.43 -15.06
C GLY A 309 -36.40 -28.94 -16.21
N GLY A 310 -36.80 -30.23 -16.22
CA GLY A 310 -37.72 -30.86 -17.19
C GLY A 310 -37.26 -30.70 -18.63
N ILE A 311 -38.07 -30.07 -19.50
CA ILE A 311 -37.76 -29.90 -20.92
C ILE A 311 -36.53 -29.07 -21.22
N TYR A 312 -35.94 -28.36 -20.24
CA TYR A 312 -34.73 -27.55 -20.38
C TYR A 312 -33.48 -28.27 -19.89
N GLN A 313 -33.57 -29.55 -19.45
CA GLN A 313 -32.43 -30.35 -19.00
C GLN A 313 -31.31 -30.33 -20.05
N GLY A 314 -30.04 -30.16 -19.57
CA GLY A 314 -28.85 -30.11 -20.39
C GLY A 314 -28.54 -28.73 -21.01
N GLN A 315 -29.37 -27.73 -20.80
CA GLN A 315 -29.12 -26.38 -21.29
C GLN A 315 -28.30 -25.58 -20.32
N ASP A 316 -27.39 -24.76 -20.85
CA ASP A 316 -26.72 -23.72 -20.08
C ASP A 316 -27.74 -22.72 -19.52
N ARG A 317 -27.52 -22.20 -18.32
CA ARG A 317 -28.44 -21.28 -17.63
C ARG A 317 -28.90 -20.09 -18.47
N TYR A 318 -28.02 -19.47 -19.27
CA TYR A 318 -28.37 -18.32 -20.11
C TYR A 318 -29.15 -18.73 -21.37
N ILE A 319 -28.90 -19.91 -21.90
CA ILE A 319 -29.67 -20.49 -22.99
C ILE A 319 -31.07 -20.82 -22.47
N CYS A 320 -31.16 -21.46 -21.31
CA CYS A 320 -32.41 -21.77 -20.63
C CYS A 320 -33.24 -20.49 -20.37
N ARG A 321 -32.63 -19.43 -19.85
CA ARG A 321 -33.29 -18.13 -19.63
C ARG A 321 -33.96 -17.60 -20.89
N LYS A 322 -33.22 -17.61 -22.00
CA LYS A 322 -33.77 -17.14 -23.30
C LYS A 322 -34.94 -18.00 -23.78
N ASN A 323 -34.88 -19.31 -23.57
CA ASN A 323 -35.91 -20.25 -24.02
C ASN A 323 -37.16 -20.16 -23.14
N ILE A 324 -37.01 -20.09 -21.81
CA ILE A 324 -38.10 -19.89 -20.85
C ILE A 324 -38.87 -18.60 -21.15
N VAL A 325 -38.17 -17.47 -21.39
CA VAL A 325 -38.82 -16.19 -21.71
C VAL A 325 -39.70 -16.34 -22.96
N LYS A 326 -39.22 -16.99 -24.02
CA LYS A 326 -39.99 -17.26 -25.25
C LYS A 326 -41.22 -18.14 -25.02
N ASP A 327 -41.07 -19.18 -24.17
CA ASP A 327 -42.14 -20.09 -23.89
C ASP A 327 -43.22 -19.44 -23.00
N LEU A 328 -42.80 -18.59 -22.04
CA LEU A 328 -43.74 -17.77 -21.25
C LEU A 328 -44.51 -16.77 -22.09
N GLU A 329 -43.85 -16.12 -23.05
CA GLU A 329 -44.49 -15.22 -24.00
C GLU A 329 -45.50 -15.96 -24.88
N LYS A 330 -45.11 -17.11 -25.47
CA LYS A 330 -45.96 -17.96 -26.31
C LYS A 330 -47.20 -18.48 -25.58
N GLN A 331 -47.06 -18.79 -24.27
CA GLN A 331 -48.13 -19.30 -23.44
C GLN A 331 -48.95 -18.19 -22.76
N GLY A 332 -48.60 -16.90 -22.96
CA GLY A 332 -49.30 -15.75 -22.41
C GLY A 332 -49.07 -15.51 -20.90
N TYR A 333 -48.01 -16.07 -20.34
CA TYR A 333 -47.64 -15.85 -18.93
C TYR A 333 -46.69 -14.67 -18.75
N LEU A 334 -45.97 -14.24 -19.79
CA LEU A 334 -45.13 -13.04 -19.74
C LEU A 334 -46.01 -11.79 -19.91
N ILE A 335 -46.02 -10.93 -18.89
CA ILE A 335 -46.84 -9.69 -18.88
C ILE A 335 -46.05 -8.51 -19.46
N SER A 336 -44.85 -8.28 -18.97
CA SER A 336 -43.97 -7.22 -19.46
C SER A 336 -42.51 -7.57 -19.25
N THR A 337 -41.66 -6.89 -20.04
CA THR A 337 -40.19 -6.93 -19.87
C THR A 337 -39.70 -5.50 -19.77
N GLU A 338 -39.04 -5.17 -18.66
CA GLU A 338 -38.58 -3.83 -18.36
C GLU A 338 -37.04 -3.82 -18.30
N PRO A 339 -36.37 -2.82 -18.92
CA PRO A 339 -34.92 -2.66 -18.70
C PRO A 339 -34.64 -2.47 -17.22
N TYR A 340 -33.68 -3.19 -16.69
CA TYR A 340 -33.28 -3.13 -15.30
C TYR A 340 -31.78 -3.36 -15.13
N THR A 341 -31.10 -2.45 -14.44
CA THR A 341 -29.68 -2.60 -14.13
C THR A 341 -29.54 -3.25 -12.75
N HIS A 342 -28.73 -4.29 -12.66
CA HIS A 342 -28.53 -5.03 -11.42
C HIS A 342 -27.08 -5.46 -11.24
N ASN A 343 -26.70 -5.72 -9.99
CA ASN A 343 -25.38 -6.21 -9.65
C ASN A 343 -25.28 -7.73 -9.82
N ILE A 344 -24.34 -8.19 -10.64
CA ILE A 344 -24.02 -9.60 -10.83
C ILE A 344 -22.75 -9.91 -10.06
N GLY A 345 -22.80 -10.95 -9.20
CA GLY A 345 -21.64 -11.45 -8.49
C GLY A 345 -20.74 -12.26 -9.43
N GLN A 346 -19.45 -11.94 -9.47
CA GLN A 346 -18.44 -12.62 -10.27
C GLN A 346 -17.36 -13.22 -9.38
N CYS A 347 -16.86 -14.39 -9.75
CA CYS A 347 -15.71 -14.99 -9.10
C CYS A 347 -14.47 -14.07 -9.25
N TYR A 348 -13.90 -13.65 -8.14
CA TYR A 348 -12.76 -12.73 -8.15
C TYR A 348 -11.54 -13.25 -8.94
N ARG A 349 -11.43 -14.56 -9.14
CA ARG A 349 -10.31 -15.22 -9.85
C ARG A 349 -10.55 -15.40 -11.35
N CYS A 350 -11.67 -16.02 -11.73
CA CYS A 350 -11.94 -16.37 -13.13
C CYS A 350 -12.91 -15.43 -13.81
N LYS A 351 -13.51 -14.47 -13.07
CA LYS A 351 -14.49 -13.49 -13.55
C LYS A 351 -15.77 -14.11 -14.15
N THR A 352 -16.02 -15.38 -13.88
CA THR A 352 -17.28 -16.04 -14.25
C THR A 352 -18.35 -15.65 -13.23
N ASP A 353 -19.58 -15.43 -13.69
CA ASP A 353 -20.72 -15.14 -12.83
C ASP A 353 -20.97 -16.33 -11.89
N VAL A 354 -21.05 -16.04 -10.60
CA VAL A 354 -21.31 -17.05 -9.58
C VAL A 354 -22.78 -17.40 -9.51
N GLU A 355 -23.06 -18.65 -9.10
CA GLU A 355 -24.40 -19.14 -8.82
C GLU A 355 -24.57 -19.38 -7.33
N PRO A 356 -25.54 -18.74 -6.66
CA PRO A 356 -25.96 -19.23 -5.35
C PRO A 356 -26.47 -20.66 -5.49
N ALA A 357 -25.86 -21.60 -4.77
CA ALA A 357 -26.19 -23.02 -4.87
C ALA A 357 -26.18 -23.69 -3.49
N VAL A 358 -27.18 -24.54 -3.22
CA VAL A 358 -27.18 -25.33 -1.97
C VAL A 358 -26.21 -26.49 -2.12
N SER A 359 -25.24 -26.54 -1.23
CA SER A 359 -24.18 -27.56 -1.19
C SER A 359 -23.86 -27.96 0.24
N LYS A 360 -23.48 -29.22 0.40
CA LYS A 360 -23.00 -29.73 1.69
C LYS A 360 -21.57 -29.28 1.89
N GLN A 361 -21.35 -28.42 2.89
CA GLN A 361 -20.05 -27.76 3.11
C GLN A 361 -19.66 -27.85 4.59
N TRP A 362 -18.37 -27.59 4.85
CA TRP A 362 -17.83 -27.44 6.21
C TRP A 362 -17.80 -25.96 6.61
N PHE A 363 -18.25 -25.66 7.81
CA PHE A 363 -18.37 -24.29 8.33
C PHE A 363 -17.73 -24.15 9.70
N ILE A 364 -17.28 -22.93 10.02
CA ILE A 364 -16.91 -22.50 11.37
C ILE A 364 -18.02 -21.59 11.90
N LYS A 365 -18.56 -21.88 13.10
CA LYS A 365 -19.38 -20.96 13.87
C LYS A 365 -18.52 -19.79 14.33
N ILE A 366 -18.53 -18.70 13.58
CA ILE A 366 -17.53 -17.63 13.68
C ILE A 366 -17.83 -16.61 14.79
N GLN A 367 -19.10 -16.42 15.18
CA GLN A 367 -19.52 -15.39 16.12
C GLN A 367 -18.80 -15.41 17.48
N PRO A 368 -18.56 -16.55 18.14
CA PRO A 368 -17.83 -16.57 19.40
C PRO A 368 -16.38 -16.10 19.26
N LEU A 369 -15.74 -16.41 18.12
CA LEU A 369 -14.36 -16.04 17.82
C LEU A 369 -14.28 -14.53 17.49
N ALA A 370 -15.22 -14.00 16.69
CA ALA A 370 -15.31 -12.61 16.35
C ALA A 370 -15.55 -11.71 17.58
N LYS A 371 -16.39 -12.16 18.53
CA LYS A 371 -16.63 -11.43 19.78
C LYS A 371 -15.35 -11.28 20.61
N ALA A 372 -14.53 -12.34 20.69
CA ALA A 372 -13.26 -12.31 21.40
C ALA A 372 -12.24 -11.37 20.72
N ALA A 373 -12.19 -11.38 19.39
CA ALA A 373 -11.32 -10.51 18.60
C ALA A 373 -11.72 -9.02 18.75
N ASN A 374 -13.02 -8.69 18.67
CA ASN A 374 -13.53 -7.35 18.93
C ASN A 374 -13.15 -6.85 20.34
N ALA A 375 -13.35 -7.69 21.35
CA ALA A 375 -13.00 -7.34 22.72
C ALA A 375 -11.50 -7.04 22.91
N ALA A 376 -10.62 -7.67 22.13
CA ALA A 376 -9.18 -7.44 22.19
C ALA A 376 -8.81 -6.06 21.64
N VAL A 377 -9.41 -5.62 20.52
CA VAL A 377 -9.21 -4.28 19.95
C VAL A 377 -9.78 -3.21 20.89
N VAL A 378 -11.03 -3.37 21.38
CA VAL A 378 -11.65 -2.43 22.34
C VAL A 378 -10.80 -2.24 23.61
N LYS A 379 -10.15 -3.33 24.09
CA LYS A 379 -9.26 -3.28 25.26
C LYS A 379 -7.86 -2.74 24.95
N GLY A 380 -7.56 -2.36 23.72
CA GLY A 380 -6.26 -1.89 23.31
C GLY A 380 -5.15 -2.95 23.33
N LYS A 381 -5.48 -4.24 23.31
CA LYS A 381 -4.50 -5.32 23.20
C LYS A 381 -3.88 -5.38 21.80
N THR A 382 -4.66 -5.04 20.80
CA THR A 382 -4.23 -4.81 19.42
C THR A 382 -4.70 -3.43 18.98
N ARG A 383 -3.80 -2.64 18.42
CA ARG A 383 -4.07 -1.30 17.87
C ARG A 383 -4.12 -1.37 16.35
N ILE A 384 -5.16 -0.80 15.74
CA ILE A 384 -5.30 -0.66 14.28
C ILE A 384 -4.86 0.75 13.88
N VAL A 385 -3.90 0.86 12.97
CA VAL A 385 -3.35 2.11 12.48
C VAL A 385 -3.51 2.19 10.96
N PRO A 386 -4.09 3.26 10.41
CA PRO A 386 -4.76 4.36 11.11
C PRO A 386 -6.12 3.97 11.70
N THR A 387 -6.52 4.63 12.77
CA THR A 387 -7.74 4.33 13.54
C THR A 387 -9.05 4.46 12.74
N MET A 388 -9.03 5.13 11.60
CA MET A 388 -10.19 5.22 10.70
C MET A 388 -10.73 3.85 10.26
N TRP A 389 -9.91 2.80 10.28
CA TRP A 389 -10.32 1.44 9.91
C TRP A 389 -11.00 0.67 11.04
N GLU A 390 -10.95 1.15 12.27
CA GLU A 390 -11.59 0.47 13.41
C GLU A 390 -13.11 0.37 13.27
N ALA A 391 -13.77 1.46 12.82
CA ALA A 391 -15.21 1.45 12.62
C ALA A 391 -15.65 0.39 11.60
N THR A 392 -14.94 0.31 10.46
CA THR A 392 -15.19 -0.70 9.42
C THR A 392 -14.90 -2.11 9.92
N TYR A 393 -13.83 -2.29 10.71
CA TYR A 393 -13.52 -3.58 11.36
C TYR A 393 -14.64 -4.04 12.28
N PHE A 394 -15.14 -3.18 13.17
CA PHE A 394 -16.19 -3.52 14.12
C PHE A 394 -17.53 -3.80 13.45
N GLU A 395 -17.89 -3.02 12.43
CA GLU A 395 -19.13 -3.24 11.66
C GLU A 395 -19.12 -4.62 11.00
N TRP A 396 -18.02 -4.95 10.30
CA TRP A 396 -17.90 -6.23 9.63
C TRP A 396 -17.89 -7.41 10.62
N MET A 397 -17.10 -7.32 11.70
CA MET A 397 -16.99 -8.38 12.71
C MET A 397 -18.28 -8.61 13.49
N SER A 398 -19.13 -7.57 13.63
CA SER A 398 -20.44 -7.70 14.30
C SER A 398 -21.48 -8.40 13.42
N ASN A 399 -21.35 -8.26 12.10
CA ASN A 399 -22.29 -8.81 11.12
C ASN A 399 -21.74 -10.06 10.40
N ILE A 400 -20.61 -10.61 10.86
CA ILE A 400 -19.94 -11.74 10.22
C ILE A 400 -20.83 -12.99 10.26
N ARG A 401 -20.93 -13.69 9.12
CA ARG A 401 -21.62 -14.97 8.97
C ARG A 401 -20.66 -16.14 9.14
N ASP A 402 -21.20 -17.33 9.41
CA ASP A 402 -20.40 -18.54 9.52
C ASP A 402 -19.51 -18.74 8.29
N TRP A 403 -18.27 -19.07 8.54
CA TRP A 403 -17.25 -19.17 7.52
C TRP A 403 -17.24 -20.54 6.86
N CYS A 404 -17.60 -20.62 5.58
CA CYS A 404 -17.45 -21.81 4.75
C CYS A 404 -15.95 -22.07 4.49
N ILE A 405 -15.44 -23.18 5.01
CA ILE A 405 -14.01 -23.53 4.97
C ILE A 405 -13.67 -24.63 3.98
N SER A 406 -14.63 -25.28 3.33
CA SER A 406 -14.36 -26.33 2.35
C SER A 406 -14.31 -25.78 0.93
N ARG A 407 -13.40 -26.34 0.12
CA ARG A 407 -13.21 -26.01 -1.30
C ARG A 407 -13.08 -27.30 -2.10
N GLN A 408 -13.76 -27.37 -3.24
CA GLN A 408 -13.79 -28.53 -4.15
C GLN A 408 -12.67 -28.46 -5.20
N ILE A 409 -11.49 -28.03 -4.77
CA ILE A 409 -10.26 -27.99 -5.57
C ILE A 409 -9.30 -29.10 -5.10
N TRP A 410 -8.23 -29.34 -5.84
CA TRP A 410 -7.27 -30.41 -5.49
C TRP A 410 -6.05 -29.88 -4.75
N TRP A 411 -5.68 -28.61 -5.01
CA TRP A 411 -4.52 -27.97 -4.40
C TRP A 411 -4.87 -27.29 -3.07
N GLY A 412 -4.35 -27.79 -1.97
CA GLY A 412 -4.56 -27.26 -0.62
C GLY A 412 -4.49 -28.34 0.45
N HIS A 413 -4.75 -27.95 1.70
CA HIS A 413 -4.83 -28.85 2.84
C HIS A 413 -6.11 -29.67 2.78
N ARG A 414 -6.00 -30.99 2.60
CA ARG A 414 -7.17 -31.86 2.68
C ARG A 414 -7.79 -31.81 4.07
N ILE A 415 -9.11 -31.76 4.11
CA ILE A 415 -9.87 -31.78 5.37
C ILE A 415 -9.56 -33.07 6.12
N PRO A 416 -9.12 -33.00 7.42
CA PRO A 416 -8.69 -34.17 8.19
C PRO A 416 -9.86 -34.95 8.80
N VAL A 417 -10.76 -35.38 7.91
CA VAL A 417 -11.97 -36.15 8.24
C VAL A 417 -12.00 -37.39 7.37
N TRP A 418 -12.26 -38.53 8.00
CA TRP A 418 -12.41 -39.82 7.33
C TRP A 418 -13.78 -40.42 7.62
N THR A 419 -14.37 -41.05 6.63
CA THR A 419 -15.60 -41.81 6.79
C THR A 419 -15.28 -43.29 6.62
N CYS A 420 -15.67 -44.13 7.61
CA CYS A 420 -15.54 -45.57 7.50
C CYS A 420 -16.57 -46.10 6.50
N GLU A 421 -16.10 -46.82 5.46
CA GLU A 421 -16.98 -47.38 4.45
C GLU A 421 -17.80 -48.56 4.95
N ASN A 422 -17.37 -49.19 6.07
CA ASN A 422 -18.07 -50.34 6.66
C ASN A 422 -19.22 -49.92 7.59
N CYS A 423 -19.09 -48.87 8.38
CA CYS A 423 -20.07 -48.47 9.38
C CYS A 423 -20.47 -46.99 9.33
N SER A 424 -20.01 -46.27 8.36
CA SER A 424 -20.29 -44.84 8.13
C SER A 424 -19.89 -43.89 9.26
N GLN A 425 -19.06 -44.38 10.21
CA GLN A 425 -18.56 -43.52 11.27
C GLN A 425 -17.62 -42.45 10.71
N VAL A 426 -17.82 -41.22 11.17
CA VAL A 426 -16.96 -40.07 10.86
C VAL A 426 -15.84 -40.02 11.91
N ILE A 427 -14.59 -39.91 11.44
CA ILE A 427 -13.38 -39.84 12.28
C ILE A 427 -12.71 -38.53 11.94
N VAL A 428 -12.44 -37.71 12.95
CA VAL A 428 -11.69 -36.44 12.82
C VAL A 428 -10.38 -36.59 13.58
N SER A 429 -9.25 -36.46 12.85
CA SER A 429 -7.93 -36.75 13.42
C SER A 429 -6.85 -35.84 12.88
N SER A 430 -5.89 -35.47 13.71
CA SER A 430 -4.71 -34.72 13.30
C SER A 430 -3.65 -35.57 12.56
N THR A 431 -3.76 -36.89 12.70
CA THR A 431 -2.95 -37.88 11.97
C THR A 431 -3.84 -38.80 11.15
N ASP A 432 -3.29 -39.41 10.12
CA ASP A 432 -4.05 -40.35 9.30
C ASP A 432 -4.40 -41.59 10.13
N PRO A 433 -5.67 -41.96 10.29
CA PRO A 433 -6.09 -43.12 11.10
C PRO A 433 -5.89 -44.40 10.29
N ASP A 434 -5.33 -45.44 10.92
CA ASP A 434 -5.18 -46.76 10.32
C ASP A 434 -6.48 -47.59 10.35
N HIS A 435 -7.32 -47.36 11.35
CA HIS A 435 -8.52 -48.16 11.58
C HIS A 435 -9.69 -47.28 12.08
N CYS A 436 -10.89 -47.69 11.78
CA CYS A 436 -12.11 -47.08 12.31
C CYS A 436 -12.21 -47.27 13.84
N THR A 437 -12.44 -46.22 14.60
CA THR A 437 -12.59 -46.23 16.05
C THR A 437 -13.83 -46.98 16.50
N GLY A 438 -14.85 -47.14 15.64
CA GLY A 438 -16.09 -47.86 15.96
C GLY A 438 -16.06 -49.35 15.61
N CYS A 439 -15.75 -49.70 14.36
CA CYS A 439 -15.84 -51.10 13.90
C CYS A 439 -14.46 -51.76 13.67
N GLN A 440 -13.36 -51.03 13.90
CA GLN A 440 -11.97 -51.47 13.69
C GLN A 440 -11.64 -51.83 12.21
N GLY A 441 -12.52 -51.50 11.26
CA GLY A 441 -12.27 -51.71 9.84
C GLY A 441 -11.22 -50.73 9.30
N SER A 442 -10.43 -51.18 8.30
CA SER A 442 -9.37 -50.37 7.68
C SER A 442 -9.83 -49.61 6.43
N SER A 443 -11.07 -49.83 5.94
CA SER A 443 -11.59 -49.12 4.77
C SER A 443 -12.06 -47.73 5.17
N LEU A 444 -11.15 -46.76 5.11
CA LEU A 444 -11.37 -45.35 5.46
C LEU A 444 -11.22 -44.47 4.24
N ARG A 445 -12.25 -43.69 3.95
CA ARG A 445 -12.20 -42.70 2.86
C ARG A 445 -12.06 -41.28 3.43
N GLN A 446 -10.95 -40.64 3.16
CA GLN A 446 -10.72 -39.23 3.53
C GLN A 446 -11.61 -38.29 2.71
N GLU A 447 -12.09 -37.20 3.35
CA GLU A 447 -12.76 -36.11 2.68
C GLU A 447 -11.94 -35.61 1.49
N GLU A 448 -12.61 -35.39 0.35
CA GLU A 448 -11.93 -34.98 -0.88
C GLU A 448 -11.67 -33.47 -0.94
N ASP A 449 -12.49 -32.70 -0.26
CA ASP A 449 -12.38 -31.27 -0.19
C ASP A 449 -11.10 -30.84 0.54
N VAL A 450 -10.60 -29.68 0.15
CA VAL A 450 -9.50 -29.01 0.85
C VAL A 450 -10.02 -27.81 1.64
N LEU A 451 -9.25 -27.35 2.61
CA LEU A 451 -9.55 -26.15 3.38
C LEU A 451 -9.33 -24.88 2.53
N ASP A 452 -10.11 -23.87 2.83
CA ASP A 452 -9.90 -22.50 2.34
C ASP A 452 -8.47 -22.06 2.65
N THR A 453 -7.78 -21.44 1.67
CA THR A 453 -6.41 -20.94 1.84
C THR A 453 -6.28 -20.01 3.05
N TRP A 454 -7.32 -19.25 3.34
CA TRP A 454 -7.35 -18.35 4.47
C TRP A 454 -7.38 -19.07 5.84
N PHE A 455 -7.71 -20.35 5.88
CA PHE A 455 -7.64 -21.13 7.11
C PHE A 455 -6.19 -21.32 7.56
N SER A 456 -5.32 -21.77 6.66
CA SER A 456 -3.88 -21.91 6.97
C SER A 456 -3.21 -20.55 7.17
N SER A 457 -3.56 -19.56 6.35
CA SER A 457 -3.00 -18.21 6.44
C SER A 457 -3.40 -17.49 7.75
N ALA A 458 -4.55 -17.85 8.34
CA ALA A 458 -4.98 -17.33 9.65
C ALA A 458 -4.13 -17.85 10.83
N LEU A 459 -3.37 -18.93 10.62
CA LEU A 459 -2.50 -19.51 11.66
C LEU A 459 -1.07 -18.96 11.59
N TRP A 460 -0.75 -18.17 10.58
CA TRP A 460 0.58 -17.70 10.22
C TRP A 460 1.39 -17.12 11.38
N PRO A 461 0.85 -16.26 12.27
CA PRO A 461 1.61 -15.65 13.35
C PRO A 461 2.21 -16.63 14.37
N PHE A 462 1.64 -17.80 14.55
CA PHE A 462 2.10 -18.80 15.52
C PHE A 462 2.57 -20.10 14.89
N SER A 463 1.99 -20.52 13.78
CA SER A 463 2.42 -21.73 13.07
C SER A 463 3.82 -21.59 12.47
N THR A 464 4.19 -20.42 11.99
CA THR A 464 5.55 -20.12 11.50
C THR A 464 6.61 -20.21 12.58
N LEU A 465 6.23 -19.97 13.83
CA LEU A 465 7.09 -20.05 15.01
C LEU A 465 7.15 -21.45 15.64
N GLY A 466 6.53 -22.47 14.99
CA GLY A 466 6.66 -23.88 15.32
C GLY A 466 5.48 -24.48 16.07
N TRP A 467 4.41 -23.71 16.37
CA TRP A 467 3.21 -24.29 16.96
C TRP A 467 2.67 -25.44 16.04
N PRO A 468 2.22 -26.60 16.61
CA PRO A 468 1.74 -26.82 17.99
C PRO A 468 2.80 -27.12 19.03
N ASP A 469 4.07 -27.22 18.66
CA ASP A 469 5.15 -27.41 19.63
C ASP A 469 5.41 -26.11 20.42
N GLN A 470 5.86 -26.27 21.66
CA GLN A 470 6.21 -25.15 22.54
C GLN A 470 7.68 -24.74 22.31
N THR A 471 7.97 -24.22 21.13
CA THR A 471 9.32 -23.82 20.72
C THR A 471 9.79 -22.55 21.46
N GLU A 472 11.10 -22.34 21.57
CA GLU A 472 11.65 -21.10 22.10
C GLU A 472 11.31 -19.89 21.22
N ALA A 473 11.32 -20.05 19.87
CA ALA A 473 10.87 -19.03 18.93
C ALA A 473 9.43 -18.55 19.20
N LEU A 474 8.52 -19.50 19.47
CA LEU A 474 7.13 -19.18 19.81
C LEU A 474 7.01 -18.40 21.11
N LYS A 475 7.75 -18.78 22.15
CA LYS A 475 7.77 -18.08 23.44
C LYS A 475 8.35 -16.68 23.33
N THR A 476 9.35 -16.51 22.46
CA THR A 476 10.09 -15.27 22.29
C THR A 476 9.34 -14.26 21.41
N PHE A 477 8.79 -14.70 20.28
CA PHE A 477 8.29 -13.78 19.22
C PHE A 477 6.77 -13.73 19.11
N TYR A 478 6.01 -14.54 19.86
CA TYR A 478 4.56 -14.42 19.91
C TYR A 478 4.11 -13.72 21.20
N PRO A 479 3.19 -12.75 21.16
CA PRO A 479 2.63 -12.08 19.96
C PRO A 479 3.65 -11.33 19.14
N THR A 480 3.46 -11.30 17.81
CA THR A 480 4.30 -10.44 16.97
C THR A 480 4.09 -8.96 17.30
N SER A 481 5.12 -8.14 17.11
CA SER A 481 5.08 -6.72 17.48
C SER A 481 4.21 -5.91 16.52
N LEU A 482 4.37 -6.15 15.23
CA LEU A 482 3.73 -5.40 14.16
C LEU A 482 3.30 -6.32 13.03
N LEU A 483 2.10 -6.08 12.50
CA LEU A 483 1.64 -6.60 11.22
C LEU A 483 1.49 -5.43 10.26
N VAL A 484 2.08 -5.52 9.06
CA VAL A 484 1.92 -4.53 7.99
C VAL A 484 1.22 -5.18 6.82
N THR A 485 0.11 -4.62 6.38
CA THR A 485 -0.64 -5.17 5.24
C THR A 485 -1.49 -4.10 4.55
N GLY A 486 -1.99 -4.39 3.34
CA GLY A 486 -3.00 -3.57 2.68
C GLY A 486 -4.36 -3.64 3.39
N PHE A 487 -5.12 -2.56 3.35
CA PHE A 487 -6.45 -2.53 3.96
C PHE A 487 -7.43 -3.50 3.28
N ASP A 488 -7.18 -3.86 2.03
CA ASP A 488 -8.01 -4.75 1.22
C ASP A 488 -8.07 -6.20 1.72
N ILE A 489 -7.09 -6.62 2.53
CA ILE A 489 -7.12 -7.94 3.19
C ILE A 489 -7.35 -7.88 4.71
N LEU A 490 -7.86 -6.76 5.21
CA LEU A 490 -8.22 -6.61 6.63
C LEU A 490 -9.16 -7.73 7.10
N PHE A 491 -10.19 -8.03 6.33
CA PHE A 491 -11.19 -9.05 6.69
C PHE A 491 -10.75 -10.46 6.30
N PHE A 492 -10.09 -10.59 5.15
CA PHE A 492 -9.62 -11.88 4.69
C PHE A 492 -8.55 -12.49 5.59
N TRP A 493 -7.66 -11.66 6.09
CA TRP A 493 -6.45 -12.12 6.77
C TRP A 493 -6.34 -11.62 8.21
N VAL A 494 -6.35 -10.31 8.44
CA VAL A 494 -6.13 -9.73 9.79
C VAL A 494 -7.20 -10.21 10.77
N ALA A 495 -8.48 -10.06 10.42
CA ALA A 495 -9.60 -10.48 11.28
C ALA A 495 -9.55 -11.97 11.57
N ARG A 496 -9.22 -12.80 10.57
CA ARG A 496 -9.10 -14.25 10.74
C ARG A 496 -7.92 -14.64 11.61
N MET A 497 -6.76 -13.98 11.45
CA MET A 497 -5.62 -14.18 12.38
C MET A 497 -5.97 -13.79 13.81
N MET A 498 -6.68 -12.68 14.02
CA MET A 498 -7.15 -12.26 15.34
C MET A 498 -8.03 -13.33 15.99
N MET A 499 -9.02 -13.85 15.27
CA MET A 499 -9.91 -14.88 15.74
C MET A 499 -9.17 -16.18 16.11
N MET A 500 -8.34 -16.69 15.17
CA MET A 500 -7.62 -17.94 15.38
C MET A 500 -6.51 -17.82 16.41
N GLY A 501 -5.75 -16.73 16.40
CA GLY A 501 -4.67 -16.47 17.37
C GLY A 501 -5.21 -16.43 18.80
N ILE A 502 -6.28 -15.67 19.05
CA ILE A 502 -6.91 -15.59 20.38
C ILE A 502 -7.51 -16.94 20.80
N TYR A 503 -8.12 -17.67 19.86
CA TYR A 503 -8.68 -18.98 20.17
C TYR A 503 -7.61 -20.01 20.55
N VAL A 504 -6.54 -20.10 19.75
CA VAL A 504 -5.50 -21.13 19.91
C VAL A 504 -4.50 -20.76 21.01
N MET A 505 -3.96 -19.53 20.97
CA MET A 505 -2.86 -19.08 21.81
C MET A 505 -3.32 -18.38 23.09
N LYS A 506 -4.62 -18.04 23.22
CA LYS A 506 -5.22 -17.30 24.35
C LYS A 506 -4.67 -15.88 24.52
N ASP A 507 -3.93 -15.36 23.52
CA ASP A 507 -3.48 -13.98 23.42
C ASP A 507 -3.59 -13.49 21.96
N VAL A 508 -3.53 -12.17 21.75
CA VAL A 508 -3.58 -11.56 20.43
C VAL A 508 -2.40 -12.01 19.56
N PRO A 509 -2.58 -12.14 18.24
CA PRO A 509 -1.49 -12.56 17.36
C PRO A 509 -0.45 -11.47 17.11
N PHE A 510 -0.81 -10.19 17.28
CA PHE A 510 0.05 -9.02 17.08
C PHE A 510 -0.42 -7.83 17.92
N ARG A 511 0.54 -6.95 18.27
CA ARG A 511 0.25 -5.75 19.08
C ARG A 511 -0.27 -4.60 18.22
N ASP A 512 0.39 -4.32 17.10
CA ASP A 512 -0.01 -3.27 16.16
C ASP A 512 -0.34 -3.86 14.78
N VAL A 513 -1.33 -3.29 14.13
CA VAL A 513 -1.69 -3.56 12.72
C VAL A 513 -1.60 -2.26 11.96
N PHE A 514 -0.61 -2.13 11.09
CA PHE A 514 -0.52 -0.99 10.18
C PHE A 514 -1.11 -1.34 8.83
N LEU A 515 -2.17 -0.62 8.46
CA LEU A 515 -2.90 -0.78 7.20
C LEU A 515 -2.47 0.31 6.22
N HIS A 516 -1.62 -0.06 5.26
CA HIS A 516 -1.24 0.86 4.20
C HIS A 516 -2.30 0.91 3.09
N ALA A 517 -2.32 2.02 2.36
CA ALA A 517 -3.19 2.21 1.22
C ALA A 517 -2.66 1.51 -0.05
N LEU A 518 -3.44 1.52 -1.13
CA LEU A 518 -3.07 0.84 -2.37
C LEU A 518 -2.15 1.71 -3.23
N VAL A 519 -1.31 1.03 -4.02
CA VAL A 519 -0.53 1.69 -5.07
C VAL A 519 -1.37 1.78 -6.34
N ARG A 520 -1.51 2.99 -6.86
CA ARG A 520 -2.24 3.32 -8.08
C ARG A 520 -1.30 3.94 -9.10
N ASP A 521 -1.71 3.99 -10.35
CA ASP A 521 -0.99 4.73 -11.37
C ASP A 521 -1.06 6.26 -11.15
N GLU A 522 -0.44 7.03 -11.99
CA GLU A 522 -0.41 8.50 -11.92
C GLU A 522 -1.80 9.14 -11.99
N GLN A 523 -2.71 8.55 -12.76
CA GLN A 523 -4.09 9.00 -12.91
C GLN A 523 -4.96 8.64 -11.69
N GLY A 524 -4.48 7.74 -10.83
CA GLY A 524 -5.20 7.24 -9.67
C GLY A 524 -6.00 5.97 -9.96
N ASP A 525 -5.77 5.33 -11.09
CA ASP A 525 -6.41 4.08 -11.47
C ASP A 525 -5.71 2.87 -10.85
N LYS A 526 -6.48 1.79 -10.61
CA LYS A 526 -5.91 0.50 -10.19
C LYS A 526 -5.04 -0.07 -11.31
N MET A 527 -3.81 -0.44 -10.98
CA MET A 527 -2.90 -1.10 -11.92
C MET A 527 -3.40 -2.49 -12.29
N SER A 528 -3.47 -2.79 -13.59
CA SER A 528 -3.86 -4.11 -14.10
C SER A 528 -3.20 -4.43 -15.44
N LYS A 529 -2.99 -5.73 -15.72
CA LYS A 529 -2.42 -6.19 -17.00
C LYS A 529 -3.32 -5.81 -18.18
N SER A 530 -4.62 -5.83 -17.99
CA SER A 530 -5.60 -5.48 -19.03
C SER A 530 -5.59 -3.99 -19.41
N LYS A 531 -5.23 -3.10 -18.48
CA LYS A 531 -5.08 -1.67 -18.76
C LYS A 531 -3.68 -1.29 -19.27
N GLY A 532 -2.69 -2.19 -19.16
CA GLY A 532 -1.32 -1.92 -19.58
C GLY A 532 -0.57 -0.89 -18.73
N ASN A 533 -1.09 -0.56 -17.53
CA ASN A 533 -0.57 0.46 -16.62
C ASN A 533 0.23 -0.14 -15.45
N ILE A 534 0.69 -1.38 -15.57
CA ILE A 534 1.50 -2.02 -14.51
C ILE A 534 2.92 -1.49 -14.56
N ILE A 535 3.40 -1.02 -13.43
CA ILE A 535 4.80 -0.71 -13.17
C ILE A 535 5.45 -1.95 -12.55
N ASP A 536 6.51 -2.46 -13.18
CA ASP A 536 7.28 -3.61 -12.71
C ASP A 536 8.33 -3.13 -11.69
N PRO A 537 8.29 -3.60 -10.42
CA PRO A 537 9.24 -3.20 -9.39
C PRO A 537 10.70 -3.47 -9.76
N LEU A 538 10.99 -4.59 -10.42
CA LEU A 538 12.37 -4.93 -10.81
C LEU A 538 12.91 -3.98 -11.87
N LYS A 539 12.08 -3.59 -12.85
CA LYS A 539 12.49 -2.58 -13.84
C LYS A 539 12.81 -1.25 -13.17
N MET A 540 12.05 -0.86 -12.15
CA MET A 540 12.33 0.36 -11.40
C MET A 540 13.66 0.27 -10.63
N ILE A 541 13.94 -0.87 -10.02
CA ILE A 541 15.23 -1.13 -9.37
C ILE A 541 16.36 -1.10 -10.39
N ASP A 542 16.20 -1.76 -11.53
CA ASP A 542 17.22 -1.79 -12.60
C ASP A 542 17.53 -0.41 -13.18
N GLN A 543 16.54 0.49 -13.22
CA GLN A 543 16.68 1.81 -13.85
C GLN A 543 17.13 2.90 -12.86
N TYR A 544 16.66 2.83 -11.62
CA TYR A 544 16.83 3.90 -10.65
C TYR A 544 17.62 3.51 -9.39
N GLY A 545 17.81 2.20 -9.16
CA GLY A 545 18.39 1.64 -7.94
C GLY A 545 17.34 1.38 -6.85
N ALA A 546 17.61 0.36 -6.01
CA ALA A 546 16.71 -0.05 -4.94
C ALA A 546 16.48 1.05 -3.90
N ASP A 547 17.48 1.82 -3.53
CA ASP A 547 17.39 2.88 -2.52
C ASP A 547 16.48 4.03 -2.93
N ALA A 548 16.59 4.53 -4.17
CA ALA A 548 15.72 5.56 -4.69
C ALA A 548 14.26 5.06 -4.77
N PHE A 549 14.06 3.82 -5.18
CA PHE A 549 12.75 3.20 -5.26
C PHE A 549 12.11 3.02 -3.87
N ARG A 550 12.85 2.47 -2.89
CA ARG A 550 12.39 2.29 -1.51
C ARG A 550 12.01 3.62 -0.84
N PHE A 551 12.86 4.61 -0.99
CA PHE A 551 12.60 5.95 -0.43
C PHE A 551 11.35 6.58 -1.06
N THR A 552 11.15 6.41 -2.36
CA THR A 552 9.93 6.87 -3.04
C THR A 552 8.69 6.22 -2.46
N LEU A 553 8.69 4.89 -2.29
CA LEU A 553 7.58 4.16 -1.70
C LEU A 553 7.23 4.68 -0.31
N ALA A 554 8.24 4.87 0.56
CA ALA A 554 8.05 5.37 1.92
C ALA A 554 7.58 6.84 1.95
N ALA A 555 8.18 7.71 1.13
CA ALA A 555 7.89 9.15 1.09
C ALA A 555 6.46 9.46 0.64
N PHE A 556 5.86 8.60 -0.20
CA PHE A 556 4.48 8.78 -0.64
C PHE A 556 3.45 7.99 0.17
N THR A 557 3.88 7.24 1.20
CA THR A 557 2.99 6.49 2.08
C THR A 557 2.47 7.38 3.21
N ALA A 558 1.44 8.16 2.91
CA ALA A 558 0.67 8.87 3.94
C ALA A 558 -0.47 7.99 4.43
N GLN A 559 -0.76 8.04 5.74
CA GLN A 559 -1.83 7.25 6.34
C GLN A 559 -3.20 7.57 5.71
N GLY A 560 -3.90 6.52 5.28
CA GLY A 560 -5.26 6.63 4.72
C GLY A 560 -5.35 7.20 3.29
N ARG A 561 -4.24 7.37 2.57
CA ARG A 561 -4.23 7.89 1.20
C ARG A 561 -3.54 6.94 0.24
N ASP A 562 -4.17 6.70 -0.92
CA ASP A 562 -3.57 5.90 -1.98
C ASP A 562 -2.25 6.51 -2.49
N VAL A 563 -1.28 5.64 -2.74
CA VAL A 563 0.03 6.01 -3.25
C VAL A 563 -0.05 6.09 -4.77
N ARG A 564 -0.06 7.31 -5.31
CA ARG A 564 0.03 7.53 -6.76
C ARG A 564 1.48 7.46 -7.20
N MET A 565 1.82 6.48 -8.02
CA MET A 565 3.19 6.22 -8.46
C MET A 565 3.39 6.68 -9.91
N SER A 566 4.51 7.38 -10.17
CA SER A 566 5.02 7.66 -11.50
C SER A 566 6.53 7.47 -11.54
N GLU A 567 7.10 7.23 -12.72
CA GLU A 567 8.55 7.09 -12.91
C GLU A 567 9.30 8.39 -12.57
N GLU A 568 8.73 9.54 -12.88
CA GLU A 568 9.32 10.86 -12.57
C GLU A 568 9.57 11.05 -11.07
N ARG A 569 8.70 10.51 -10.22
CA ARG A 569 8.87 10.58 -8.77
C ARG A 569 10.05 9.75 -8.28
N ILE A 570 10.27 8.58 -8.88
CA ILE A 570 11.42 7.72 -8.57
C ILE A 570 12.71 8.39 -9.05
N GLU A 571 12.70 8.97 -10.25
CA GLU A 571 13.81 9.71 -10.80
C GLU A 571 14.21 10.89 -9.91
N GLY A 572 13.24 11.62 -9.35
CA GLY A 572 13.48 12.70 -8.40
C GLY A 572 14.33 12.25 -7.21
N TYR A 573 14.06 11.09 -6.64
CA TYR A 573 14.86 10.56 -5.54
C TYR A 573 16.20 9.93 -5.98
N LYS A 574 16.36 9.53 -7.24
CA LYS A 574 17.69 9.22 -7.80
C LYS A 574 18.61 10.44 -7.77
N TYR A 575 18.08 11.65 -8.02
CA TYR A 575 18.87 12.89 -7.85
C TYR A 575 19.23 13.13 -6.38
N PHE A 576 18.36 12.75 -5.44
CA PHE A 576 18.67 12.82 -4.00
C PHE A 576 19.81 11.87 -3.62
N VAL A 577 19.80 10.62 -4.09
CA VAL A 577 20.90 9.66 -3.94
C VAL A 577 22.22 10.26 -4.46
N ASN A 578 22.21 10.84 -5.66
CA ASN A 578 23.37 11.48 -6.24
C ASN A 578 23.85 12.72 -5.45
N LYS A 579 22.93 13.49 -4.88
CA LYS A 579 23.23 14.64 -4.02
C LYS A 579 23.98 14.20 -2.77
N ILE A 580 23.50 13.14 -2.10
CA ILE A 580 24.14 12.55 -0.91
C ILE A 580 25.55 12.06 -1.26
N TRP A 581 25.70 11.33 -2.37
CA TRP A 581 26.99 10.83 -2.82
C TRP A 581 28.00 11.97 -3.05
N ASN A 582 27.59 13.02 -3.75
CA ASN A 582 28.45 14.17 -4.01
C ASN A 582 28.81 14.97 -2.74
N ALA A 583 27.85 15.14 -1.83
CA ALA A 583 28.09 15.77 -0.52
C ALA A 583 29.10 14.95 0.32
N THR A 584 28.94 13.63 0.31
CA THR A 584 29.91 12.74 0.98
C THR A 584 31.30 12.83 0.37
N LYS A 585 31.39 12.85 -0.96
CA LYS A 585 32.66 12.99 -1.67
C LYS A 585 33.37 14.28 -1.29
N PHE A 586 32.64 15.40 -1.25
CA PHE A 586 33.15 16.68 -0.76
C PHE A 586 33.63 16.56 0.69
N SER A 587 32.83 15.93 1.56
CA SER A 587 33.17 15.77 2.97
C SER A 587 34.44 14.93 3.17
N VAL A 588 34.55 13.78 2.52
CA VAL A 588 35.75 12.91 2.62
C VAL A 588 37.03 13.61 2.16
N MET A 589 36.97 14.37 1.07
CA MET A 589 38.14 15.16 0.59
C MET A 589 38.61 16.20 1.65
N ASN A 590 37.69 16.79 2.40
CA ASN A 590 38.01 17.78 3.41
C ASN A 590 38.31 17.17 4.79
N LEU A 591 38.22 15.84 4.92
CA LEU A 591 38.51 15.08 6.14
C LEU A 591 39.80 14.26 6.03
N GLU A 592 40.58 14.35 4.95
CA GLU A 592 41.79 13.55 4.74
C GLU A 592 42.84 13.74 5.85
N ASP A 593 42.99 14.97 6.37
CA ASP A 593 43.94 15.33 7.44
C ASP A 593 43.27 15.39 8.83
N TYR A 594 42.00 15.00 8.95
CA TYR A 594 41.34 14.93 10.24
C TYR A 594 41.71 13.63 10.99
N PRO A 595 42.12 13.70 12.27
CA PRO A 595 42.52 12.52 13.06
C PRO A 595 41.46 11.43 13.10
N GLU A 596 41.86 10.17 12.99
CA GLU A 596 40.94 9.01 13.04
C GLU A 596 40.46 8.64 14.47
N THR A 597 40.84 9.41 15.48
CA THR A 597 40.53 9.11 16.89
C THR A 597 39.25 9.82 17.34
N ASP A 598 38.34 9.11 17.98
CA ASP A 598 37.12 9.67 18.58
C ASP A 598 37.39 10.60 19.80
N GLN A 599 38.67 10.85 20.16
CA GLN A 599 39.07 11.63 21.33
C GLN A 599 39.61 13.04 21.00
N VAL A 600 39.12 13.63 19.90
CA VAL A 600 39.47 15.04 19.65
C VAL A 600 38.62 15.91 20.57
N GLY A 601 39.21 16.41 21.64
CA GLY A 601 38.53 17.33 22.56
C GLY A 601 38.29 18.69 21.88
N ILE A 602 37.17 18.82 21.21
CA ILE A 602 36.71 20.10 20.64
C ILE A 602 36.18 20.98 21.77
N ARG A 603 36.72 22.17 21.90
CA ARG A 603 36.22 23.17 22.84
C ARG A 603 34.98 23.86 22.24
N LYS A 604 33.97 24.09 23.07
CA LYS A 604 32.72 24.70 22.65
C LYS A 604 32.87 26.10 22.02
N ASP A 605 33.91 26.83 22.42
CA ASP A 605 34.25 28.15 21.90
C ASP A 605 34.95 28.12 20.51
N GLU A 606 35.33 26.94 20.04
CA GLU A 606 35.93 26.74 18.72
C GLU A 606 34.83 26.45 17.65
N GLU A 607 33.64 26.05 18.07
CA GLU A 607 32.49 25.80 17.16
C GLU A 607 31.93 27.11 16.65
N SER A 608 31.78 27.21 15.31
CA SER A 608 31.15 28.34 14.66
C SER A 608 29.63 28.31 14.83
N LEU A 609 28.95 29.45 14.54
CA LEU A 609 27.50 29.51 14.54
C LEU A 609 26.86 28.45 13.60
N PRO A 610 27.33 28.25 12.36
CA PRO A 610 26.85 27.14 11.50
C PRO A 610 27.03 25.74 12.11
N ASP A 611 28.16 25.47 12.83
CA ASP A 611 28.38 24.18 13.45
C ASP A 611 27.36 23.91 14.57
N ARG A 612 27.08 24.91 15.42
CA ARG A 612 26.08 24.83 16.46
C ARG A 612 24.68 24.65 15.84
N TRP A 613 24.36 25.45 14.83
CA TRP A 613 23.08 25.41 14.13
C TRP A 613 22.78 24.04 13.49
N ILE A 614 23.73 23.47 12.75
CA ILE A 614 23.47 22.20 12.07
C ILE A 614 23.28 21.03 13.07
N LYS A 615 23.91 21.08 14.24
CA LYS A 615 23.72 20.12 15.33
C LYS A 615 22.32 20.23 15.94
N VAL A 616 21.81 21.47 16.13
CA VAL A 616 20.44 21.72 16.60
C VAL A 616 19.44 21.16 15.59
N ARG A 617 19.64 21.44 14.30
CA ARG A 617 18.79 20.94 13.23
C ARG A 617 18.81 19.43 13.12
N LEU A 618 19.99 18.82 13.19
CA LEU A 618 20.15 17.37 13.20
C LEU A 618 19.42 16.72 14.37
N ASN A 619 19.55 17.28 15.57
CA ASN A 619 18.88 16.77 16.77
C ASN A 619 17.36 16.80 16.63
N LYS A 620 16.81 17.86 16.06
CA LYS A 620 15.38 17.97 15.74
C LYS A 620 14.95 16.93 14.71
N THR A 621 15.75 16.73 13.65
CA THR A 621 15.53 15.71 12.64
C THR A 621 15.54 14.29 13.23
N VAL A 622 16.48 13.99 14.14
CA VAL A 622 16.50 12.71 14.87
C VAL A 622 15.19 12.47 15.60
N HIS A 623 14.70 13.49 16.34
CA HIS A 623 13.43 13.37 17.07
C HIS A 623 12.24 13.16 16.11
N GLU A 624 12.17 13.93 15.01
CA GLU A 624 11.08 13.84 14.02
C GLU A 624 11.05 12.47 13.31
N VAL A 625 12.22 11.93 12.95
CA VAL A 625 12.36 10.63 12.31
C VAL A 625 11.93 9.51 13.26
N ILE A 626 12.38 9.52 14.50
CA ILE A 626 12.01 8.52 15.51
C ILE A 626 10.50 8.56 15.76
N SER A 627 9.94 9.74 16.02
CA SER A 627 8.49 9.90 16.23
C SER A 627 7.68 9.46 15.01
N GLY A 628 8.14 9.82 13.80
CA GLY A 628 7.52 9.40 12.55
C GLY A 628 7.49 7.87 12.39
N LEU A 629 8.59 7.20 12.69
CA LEU A 629 8.69 5.74 12.59
C LEU A 629 7.88 5.02 13.68
N ASP A 630 7.93 5.48 14.93
CA ASP A 630 7.18 4.86 16.04
C ASP A 630 5.65 5.04 15.89
N GLU A 631 5.21 6.06 15.14
CA GLU A 631 3.81 6.30 14.81
C GLU A 631 3.42 5.84 13.40
N TYR A 632 4.31 5.16 12.69
CA TYR A 632 4.11 4.68 11.30
C TYR A 632 3.79 5.81 10.29
N ARG A 633 4.31 7.01 10.53
CA ARG A 633 4.22 8.18 9.64
C ARG A 633 5.45 8.26 8.74
N PHE A 634 5.61 7.28 7.85
CA PHE A 634 6.79 7.11 7.01
C PHE A 634 7.07 8.33 6.11
N ASN A 635 6.02 8.92 5.56
CA ASN A 635 6.13 10.13 4.73
C ASN A 635 6.73 11.31 5.51
N ASP A 636 6.37 11.48 6.78
CA ASP A 636 6.90 12.56 7.62
C ASP A 636 8.37 12.34 7.91
N ALA A 637 8.76 11.12 8.28
CA ALA A 637 10.17 10.76 8.50
C ALA A 637 11.03 10.99 7.23
N CYS A 638 10.53 10.59 6.05
CA CYS A 638 11.19 10.86 4.78
C CYS A 638 11.27 12.36 4.46
N GLY A 639 10.21 13.11 4.75
CA GLY A 639 10.16 14.57 4.56
C GLY A 639 11.21 15.30 5.41
N SER A 640 11.30 14.95 6.69
CA SER A 640 12.30 15.52 7.60
C SER A 640 13.73 15.18 7.17
N LEU A 641 13.98 13.92 6.74
CA LEU A 641 15.30 13.52 6.22
C LEU A 641 15.68 14.29 4.94
N TYR A 642 14.73 14.39 4.01
CA TYR A 642 14.97 15.10 2.75
C TYR A 642 15.25 16.59 2.99
N GLN A 643 14.42 17.26 3.83
CA GLN A 643 14.56 18.66 4.19
C GLN A 643 15.94 18.90 4.84
N PHE A 644 16.30 18.09 5.83
CA PHE A 644 17.57 18.25 6.52
C PHE A 644 18.78 18.04 5.59
N ILE A 645 18.81 16.88 4.90
CA ILE A 645 19.99 16.49 4.12
C ILE A 645 20.14 17.35 2.86
N TRP A 646 19.07 17.57 2.11
CA TRP A 646 19.16 18.35 0.87
C TRP A 646 19.31 19.82 1.16
N HIS A 647 18.38 20.42 1.92
CA HIS A 647 18.29 21.87 2.04
C HIS A 647 19.17 22.44 3.16
N GLU A 648 19.29 21.77 4.29
CA GLU A 648 20.05 22.33 5.42
C GLU A 648 21.52 21.90 5.39
N PHE A 649 21.80 20.60 5.27
CA PHE A 649 23.16 20.09 5.22
C PHE A 649 23.85 20.45 3.88
N CYS A 650 23.28 20.05 2.73
CA CYS A 650 23.95 20.24 1.45
C CYS A 650 23.91 21.68 0.93
N ASP A 651 22.73 22.35 0.96
CA ASP A 651 22.58 23.68 0.33
C ASP A 651 23.08 24.81 1.22
N TRP A 652 23.08 24.62 2.55
CA TRP A 652 23.53 25.64 3.50
C TRP A 652 24.81 25.26 4.23
N TYR A 653 24.79 24.22 5.06
CA TYR A 653 25.89 23.94 5.96
C TYR A 653 27.23 23.75 5.22
N LEU A 654 27.25 22.88 4.19
CA LEU A 654 28.45 22.65 3.40
C LEU A 654 29.00 23.94 2.77
N GLU A 655 28.14 24.84 2.30
CA GLU A 655 28.56 26.10 1.70
C GLU A 655 29.07 27.08 2.76
N LEU A 656 28.46 27.13 3.93
CA LEU A 656 28.85 28.00 5.04
C LEU A 656 30.24 27.67 5.58
N ILE A 657 30.61 26.37 5.66
CA ILE A 657 31.88 25.93 6.23
C ILE A 657 33.04 25.89 5.24
N LYS A 658 32.79 26.00 3.91
CA LYS A 658 33.86 26.00 2.88
C LYS A 658 35.02 26.93 3.19
N PRO A 659 34.81 28.20 3.55
CA PRO A 659 35.93 29.13 3.83
C PRO A 659 36.81 28.63 5.00
N VAL A 660 36.22 28.07 6.04
CA VAL A 660 36.92 27.53 7.23
C VAL A 660 37.67 26.26 6.85
N LEU A 661 37.09 25.36 6.07
CA LEU A 661 37.73 24.11 5.64
C LEU A 661 38.97 24.37 4.75
N TYR A 662 38.93 25.41 3.91
CA TYR A 662 40.04 25.75 3.00
C TYR A 662 41.12 26.63 3.65
N SER A 663 40.75 27.37 4.70
CA SER A 663 41.74 28.19 5.41
C SER A 663 42.62 27.33 6.37
N ARG A 664 43.91 27.68 6.46
CA ARG A 664 44.87 27.13 7.43
C ARG A 664 45.23 28.10 8.55
N ASP A 665 44.64 29.30 8.54
CA ASP A 665 45.01 30.37 9.49
C ASP A 665 44.46 30.10 10.90
N HIS A 666 43.37 29.31 11.03
CA HIS A 666 42.72 28.98 12.29
C HIS A 666 42.52 27.44 12.41
N PRO A 667 43.60 26.69 12.73
CA PRO A 667 43.57 25.21 12.76
C PRO A 667 42.50 24.63 13.70
N ALA A 668 42.29 25.24 14.87
CA ALA A 668 41.29 24.77 15.84
C ALA A 668 39.87 24.91 15.33
N ARG A 669 39.48 26.03 14.69
CA ARG A 669 38.17 26.21 14.06
C ARG A 669 37.95 25.25 12.88
N ARG A 670 39.03 25.04 12.09
CA ARG A 670 38.96 24.06 11.00
C ARG A 670 38.73 22.65 11.52
N GLN A 671 39.42 22.27 12.59
CA GLN A 671 39.26 20.98 13.23
C GLN A 671 37.86 20.82 13.83
N ALA A 672 37.28 21.86 14.43
CA ALA A 672 35.92 21.86 14.94
C ALA A 672 34.88 21.68 13.77
N ALA A 673 35.07 22.39 12.67
CA ALA A 673 34.23 22.22 11.50
C ALA A 673 34.36 20.81 10.88
N GLN A 674 35.53 20.23 10.79
CA GLN A 674 35.76 18.85 10.33
C GLN A 674 35.11 17.83 11.26
N HIS A 675 35.19 18.02 12.58
CA HIS A 675 34.54 17.16 13.54
C HIS A 675 33.01 17.17 13.36
N THR A 676 32.41 18.38 13.33
CA THR A 676 30.98 18.56 13.14
C THR A 676 30.51 17.96 11.78
N LEU A 677 31.27 18.18 10.73
CA LEU A 677 30.99 17.62 9.40
C LEU A 677 30.93 16.08 9.44
N LEU A 678 31.91 15.44 10.10
CA LEU A 678 31.95 13.98 10.22
C LEU A 678 30.82 13.43 11.08
N GLU A 679 30.53 14.08 12.22
CA GLU A 679 29.44 13.70 13.13
C GLU A 679 28.09 13.81 12.46
N VAL A 680 27.79 14.93 11.78
CA VAL A 680 26.54 15.15 11.05
C VAL A 680 26.39 14.15 9.91
N LEU A 681 27.46 13.89 9.16
CA LEU A 681 27.43 12.90 8.07
C LEU A 681 27.14 11.48 8.60
N LYS A 682 27.88 11.03 9.63
CA LYS A 682 27.68 9.70 10.24
C LYS A 682 26.25 9.54 10.77
N THR A 683 25.73 10.55 11.45
CA THR A 683 24.36 10.53 12.03
C THR A 683 23.31 10.54 10.94
N SER A 684 23.49 11.35 9.90
CA SER A 684 22.57 11.39 8.74
C SER A 684 22.50 10.04 8.02
N LEU A 685 23.64 9.35 7.85
CA LEU A 685 23.67 8.02 7.24
C LEU A 685 22.92 6.99 8.09
N LYS A 686 23.05 7.03 9.41
CA LYS A 686 22.32 6.14 10.33
C LYS A 686 20.81 6.37 10.26
N LEU A 687 20.37 7.62 10.20
CA LEU A 687 18.96 7.96 10.04
C LEU A 687 18.38 7.51 8.69
N LEU A 688 19.18 7.58 7.63
CA LEU A 688 18.80 7.16 6.28
C LEU A 688 18.82 5.64 6.08
N HIS A 689 19.65 4.90 6.83
CA HIS A 689 19.90 3.48 6.57
C HIS A 689 18.65 2.62 6.48
N PRO A 690 17.60 2.77 7.30
CA PRO A 690 16.37 2.01 7.12
C PRO A 690 15.71 2.20 5.75
N PHE A 691 15.83 3.38 5.18
CA PHE A 691 15.21 3.75 3.91
C PHE A 691 16.09 3.47 2.69
N MET A 692 17.39 3.79 2.79
CA MET A 692 18.41 3.69 1.73
C MET A 692 19.60 2.84 2.18
N PRO A 693 19.40 1.51 2.38
CA PRO A 693 20.40 0.68 3.03
C PRO A 693 21.71 0.52 2.24
N PHE A 694 21.66 0.48 0.92
CA PHE A 694 22.83 0.18 0.08
C PHE A 694 23.77 1.38 -0.04
N LEU A 695 23.21 2.55 -0.35
CA LEU A 695 23.97 3.79 -0.42
C LEU A 695 24.68 4.08 0.91
N THR A 696 23.91 3.93 2.00
CA THR A 696 24.44 4.26 3.33
C THR A 696 25.51 3.29 3.80
N GLU A 697 25.38 2.00 3.49
CA GLU A 697 26.43 1.01 3.78
C GLU A 697 27.69 1.29 2.94
N GLU A 698 27.57 1.55 1.62
CA GLU A 698 28.72 1.85 0.74
C GLU A 698 29.50 3.08 1.23
N ILE A 699 28.78 4.12 1.66
CA ILE A 699 29.41 5.32 2.22
C ILE A 699 30.03 5.02 3.59
N TRP A 700 29.30 4.33 4.46
CA TRP A 700 29.72 4.02 5.83
C TRP A 700 31.05 3.28 5.87
N GLN A 701 31.21 2.28 5.05
CA GLN A 701 32.44 1.49 4.94
C GLN A 701 33.65 2.27 4.41
N LYS A 702 33.44 3.47 3.87
CA LYS A 702 34.51 4.39 3.44
C LYS A 702 34.90 5.39 4.51
N ILE A 703 33.96 5.72 5.42
CA ILE A 703 34.20 6.77 6.43
C ILE A 703 34.44 6.22 7.84
N VAL A 704 34.08 4.95 8.09
CA VAL A 704 34.27 4.26 9.38
C VAL A 704 35.27 3.12 9.17
N PRO A 705 36.46 3.23 9.75
CA PRO A 705 37.59 2.33 9.42
C PRO A 705 37.53 0.96 10.09
N ASP A 706 36.62 0.73 11.09
CA ASP A 706 36.55 -0.52 11.86
C ASP A 706 35.89 -1.69 11.15
N GLY A 707 35.28 -1.44 9.96
CA GLY A 707 34.64 -2.46 9.16
C GLY A 707 33.28 -2.94 9.68
N THR A 708 32.78 -2.35 10.78
CA THR A 708 31.45 -2.68 11.32
C THR A 708 30.35 -2.15 10.40
N SER A 709 29.35 -2.97 10.09
CA SER A 709 28.21 -2.56 9.29
C SER A 709 27.40 -1.48 9.98
N ILE A 710 26.88 -0.52 9.19
CA ILE A 710 25.94 0.50 9.69
C ILE A 710 24.66 -0.15 10.22
N MET A 711 24.26 -1.30 9.68
CA MET A 711 23.06 -2.04 10.07
C MET A 711 23.03 -2.43 11.56
N VAL A 712 24.19 -2.67 12.16
CA VAL A 712 24.32 -3.03 13.58
C VAL A 712 24.85 -1.88 14.42
N SER A 713 25.07 -0.72 13.82
CA SER A 713 25.44 0.50 14.56
C SER A 713 24.22 1.05 15.31
N PRO A 714 24.40 1.61 16.52
CA PRO A 714 23.30 2.18 17.28
C PRO A 714 22.58 3.30 16.53
N PHE A 715 21.23 3.24 16.49
CA PHE A 715 20.41 4.31 15.92
C PHE A 715 20.59 5.58 16.73
N PRO A 716 20.63 6.77 16.11
CA PRO A 716 20.79 8.02 16.81
C PRO A 716 19.64 8.28 17.80
N ALA A 717 19.96 8.89 18.91
CA ALA A 717 18.97 9.37 19.88
C ALA A 717 19.01 10.89 19.97
N ALA A 718 17.87 11.52 20.17
CA ALA A 718 17.82 12.96 20.43
C ALA A 718 18.44 13.28 21.77
N ASP A 719 19.14 14.42 21.84
CA ASP A 719 19.87 14.87 23.03
C ASP A 719 19.44 16.30 23.38
N ALA A 720 18.86 16.48 24.56
CA ALA A 720 18.40 17.78 25.04
C ALA A 720 19.53 18.87 25.11
N ARG A 721 20.81 18.47 25.15
CA ARG A 721 21.94 19.40 25.13
C ARG A 721 22.07 20.20 23.82
N PHE A 722 21.44 19.70 22.74
CA PHE A 722 21.37 20.35 21.42
C PHE A 722 20.05 21.09 21.17
N GLU A 723 19.27 21.37 22.18
CA GLU A 723 18.09 22.25 22.08
C GLU A 723 18.54 23.69 22.32
N ASP A 724 18.74 24.46 21.24
CA ASP A 724 19.14 25.86 21.26
C ASP A 724 18.34 26.69 20.24
N PRO A 725 17.13 27.14 20.64
CA PRO A 725 16.28 27.94 19.76
C PRO A 725 16.87 29.31 19.38
N ASP A 726 17.81 29.83 20.18
CA ASP A 726 18.43 31.11 19.89
C ASP A 726 19.49 30.97 18.76
N THR A 727 20.28 29.92 18.78
CA THR A 727 21.17 29.57 17.66
C THR A 727 20.37 29.36 16.35
N GLU A 728 19.22 28.68 16.41
CA GLU A 728 18.34 28.48 15.24
C GLU A 728 17.86 29.82 14.66
N LYS A 729 17.30 30.71 15.49
CA LYS A 729 16.83 32.03 15.06
C LYS A 729 17.93 32.93 14.50
N GLN A 730 19.13 32.89 15.12
CA GLN A 730 20.27 33.66 14.64
C GLN A 730 20.68 33.24 13.22
N MET A 731 20.75 31.93 12.99
CA MET A 731 21.15 31.40 11.70
C MET A 731 20.06 31.61 10.63
N GLU A 732 18.77 31.44 10.99
CA GLU A 732 17.64 31.75 10.12
C GLU A 732 17.69 33.21 9.63
N LEU A 733 17.92 34.17 10.52
CA LEU A 733 18.05 35.58 10.13
C LEU A 733 19.18 35.80 9.10
N ILE A 734 20.34 35.17 9.33
CA ILE A 734 21.49 35.29 8.42
C ILE A 734 21.14 34.68 7.04
N MET A 735 20.56 33.49 7.03
CA MET A 735 20.14 32.80 5.82
C MET A 735 19.07 33.58 5.03
N ASP A 736 18.12 34.19 5.74
CA ASP A 736 17.06 35.02 5.11
C ASP A 736 17.65 36.29 4.49
N ILE A 737 18.61 36.93 5.14
CA ILE A 737 19.34 38.08 4.57
C ILE A 737 20.10 37.69 3.30
N ILE A 738 20.82 36.56 3.32
CA ILE A 738 21.53 36.05 2.14
C ILE A 738 20.52 35.74 1.02
N THR A 739 19.43 35.08 1.35
CA THR A 739 18.37 34.75 0.39
C THR A 739 17.74 36.00 -0.20
N ARG A 740 17.45 37.01 0.62
CA ARG A 740 16.88 38.28 0.14
C ARG A 740 17.82 39.02 -0.83
N ILE A 741 19.11 39.04 -0.51
CA ILE A 741 20.12 39.64 -1.40
C ILE A 741 20.20 38.88 -2.74
N ARG A 742 20.20 37.53 -2.69
CA ARG A 742 20.18 36.67 -3.88
C ARG A 742 18.93 36.89 -4.73
N ASN A 743 17.76 37.07 -4.10
CA ASN A 743 16.52 37.38 -4.79
C ASN A 743 16.55 38.73 -5.47
N ILE A 744 17.05 39.79 -4.81
CA ILE A 744 17.26 41.09 -5.41
C ILE A 744 18.17 40.97 -6.63
N ARG A 745 19.30 40.21 -6.53
CA ARG A 745 20.22 39.94 -7.66
C ARG A 745 19.47 39.32 -8.84
N GLY A 746 18.58 38.33 -8.58
CA GLY A 746 17.74 37.70 -9.58
C GLY A 746 16.72 38.65 -10.20
N GLU A 747 16.04 39.46 -9.36
CA GLU A 747 15.07 40.49 -9.80
C GLU A 747 15.66 41.50 -10.75
N ILE A 748 16.95 41.88 -10.56
CA ILE A 748 17.68 42.82 -11.43
C ILE A 748 18.51 42.12 -12.52
N ASN A 749 18.38 40.80 -12.63
CA ASN A 749 19.06 39.96 -13.62
C ASN A 749 20.60 40.17 -13.68
N LEU A 750 21.20 40.31 -12.53
CA LEU A 750 22.67 40.56 -12.41
C LEU A 750 23.43 39.24 -12.49
N ALA A 751 24.49 39.23 -13.32
CA ALA A 751 25.35 38.04 -13.43
C ALA A 751 25.90 37.58 -12.09
N PRO A 752 25.93 36.25 -11.77
CA PRO A 752 26.40 35.75 -10.50
C PRO A 752 27.85 36.15 -10.13
N SER A 753 28.70 36.42 -11.13
CA SER A 753 30.09 36.80 -10.93
C SER A 753 30.31 38.27 -10.47
N LYS A 754 29.29 39.12 -10.67
CA LYS A 754 29.38 40.51 -10.21
C LYS A 754 29.20 40.63 -8.70
N LYS A 755 30.07 41.30 -8.00
CA LYS A 755 29.97 41.58 -6.57
C LYS A 755 29.05 42.77 -6.30
N LEU A 756 28.32 42.72 -5.16
CA LEU A 756 27.38 43.75 -4.72
C LEU A 756 27.94 44.51 -3.51
N LYS A 757 27.58 45.80 -3.42
CA LYS A 757 27.68 46.57 -2.18
C LYS A 757 26.32 46.61 -1.50
N VAL A 758 26.30 46.30 -0.20
CA VAL A 758 25.05 46.16 0.55
C VAL A 758 25.12 46.92 1.87
N LEU A 759 24.05 47.60 2.25
CA LEU A 759 23.85 48.15 3.57
C LEU A 759 22.68 47.45 4.24
N VAL A 760 22.89 46.97 5.49
CA VAL A 760 21.89 46.30 6.29
C VAL A 760 21.57 47.16 7.50
N SER A 761 20.33 47.59 7.62
CA SER A 761 19.80 48.40 8.70
C SER A 761 18.99 47.56 9.66
N ALA A 762 19.49 47.28 10.86
CA ALA A 762 18.79 46.59 11.91
C ALA A 762 18.01 47.57 12.81
N PRO A 763 16.90 47.21 13.42
CA PRO A 763 16.11 48.09 14.30
C PRO A 763 16.76 48.29 15.67
N ASN A 764 17.66 47.42 16.12
CA ASN A 764 18.31 47.48 17.41
C ASN A 764 19.73 46.87 17.39
N LYS A 765 20.48 47.11 18.46
CA LYS A 765 21.87 46.64 18.61
C LYS A 765 22.00 45.11 18.67
N ALA A 766 21.02 44.38 19.20
CA ALA A 766 21.08 42.91 19.32
C ALA A 766 21.06 42.25 17.95
N LEU A 767 20.13 42.66 17.09
CA LEU A 767 20.07 42.15 15.70
C LEU A 767 21.26 42.59 14.87
N ALA A 768 21.77 43.81 15.07
CA ALA A 768 22.99 44.29 14.41
C ALA A 768 24.20 43.40 14.78
N ALA A 769 24.33 43.01 16.04
CA ALA A 769 25.42 42.16 16.52
C ALA A 769 25.35 40.73 15.92
N ILE A 770 24.16 40.14 15.81
CA ILE A 770 23.94 38.84 15.16
C ILE A 770 24.38 38.89 13.69
N LEU A 771 23.98 39.95 13.01
CA LEU A 771 24.31 40.13 11.56
C LEU A 771 25.80 40.39 11.38
N ASP A 772 26.44 41.07 12.35
CA ASP A 772 27.88 41.34 12.31
C ASP A 772 28.70 40.07 12.59
N GLU A 773 28.25 39.17 13.52
CA GLU A 773 28.80 37.82 13.69
C GLU A 773 28.65 36.98 12.40
N GLY A 774 27.53 37.13 11.67
CA GLY A 774 27.28 36.47 10.40
C GLY A 774 27.88 37.18 9.16
N ARG A 775 28.60 38.25 9.33
CA ARG A 775 29.15 39.12 8.25
C ARG A 775 29.84 38.32 7.15
N ASP A 776 30.77 37.49 7.50
CA ASP A 776 31.58 36.72 6.56
C ASP A 776 30.74 35.70 5.75
N TYR A 777 29.75 35.09 6.36
CA TYR A 777 28.80 34.18 5.69
C TYR A 777 27.97 34.96 4.66
N ILE A 778 27.49 36.17 5.05
CA ILE A 778 26.67 37.00 4.14
C ILE A 778 27.53 37.46 2.97
N VAL A 779 28.74 37.94 3.21
CA VAL A 779 29.69 38.42 2.17
C VAL A 779 30.00 37.29 1.19
N ASN A 780 30.33 36.12 1.67
CA ASN A 780 30.74 35.01 0.82
C ASN A 780 29.56 34.44 0.03
N LEU A 781 28.42 34.13 0.69
CA LEU A 781 27.31 33.44 0.05
C LEU A 781 26.41 34.34 -0.77
N ALA A 782 26.36 35.65 -0.51
CA ALA A 782 25.68 36.61 -1.37
C ALA A 782 26.63 37.25 -2.43
N ASN A 783 27.91 36.86 -2.45
CA ASN A 783 28.95 37.38 -3.32
C ASN A 783 29.04 38.92 -3.30
N LEU A 784 29.37 39.45 -2.10
CA LEU A 784 29.48 40.88 -1.88
C LEU A 784 30.91 41.38 -2.03
N GLU A 785 31.06 42.64 -2.46
CA GLU A 785 32.28 43.40 -2.39
C GLU A 785 32.43 44.03 -1.01
N GLU A 786 31.33 44.55 -0.47
CA GLU A 786 31.29 45.28 0.80
C GLU A 786 29.92 45.14 1.43
N ILE A 787 29.88 45.03 2.78
CA ILE A 787 28.68 45.09 3.58
C ILE A 787 28.84 46.07 4.74
N THR A 788 27.88 46.98 4.88
CA THR A 788 27.80 47.88 6.07
C THR A 788 26.58 47.44 6.89
N ILE A 789 26.78 47.09 8.15
CA ILE A 789 25.75 46.70 9.10
C ILE A 789 25.66 47.74 10.20
N GLY A 790 24.44 48.23 10.50
CA GLY A 790 24.25 49.21 11.58
C GLY A 790 22.79 49.33 12.03
N VAL A 791 22.57 50.19 13.04
CA VAL A 791 21.24 50.38 13.64
C VAL A 791 20.57 51.60 13.03
N ASN A 792 19.32 51.46 12.58
CA ASN A 792 18.48 52.52 12.00
C ASN A 792 19.23 53.36 10.94
N LEU A 793 19.94 52.71 10.06
CA LEU A 793 20.65 53.39 8.95
C LEU A 793 19.59 53.88 7.93
N GLU A 794 19.85 55.08 7.39
CA GLU A 794 18.99 55.69 6.38
C GLU A 794 19.10 54.97 5.02
N GLU A 795 18.05 55.02 4.25
CA GLU A 795 18.00 54.43 2.91
C GLU A 795 18.91 55.19 1.96
N PRO A 796 19.91 54.54 1.35
CA PRO A 796 20.78 55.16 0.35
C PRO A 796 20.00 55.48 -0.94
N LYS A 797 20.27 56.61 -1.53
CA LYS A 797 19.72 56.94 -2.85
C LYS A 797 20.20 55.94 -3.90
N GLY A 798 19.30 55.52 -4.77
CA GLY A 798 19.65 54.61 -5.87
C GLY A 798 19.91 53.17 -5.40
N SER A 799 19.29 52.70 -4.32
CA SER A 799 19.36 51.35 -3.84
C SER A 799 18.10 50.54 -4.12
N ALA A 800 18.24 49.22 -4.32
CA ALA A 800 17.11 48.30 -4.28
C ALA A 800 16.88 47.86 -2.84
N VAL A 801 15.62 47.81 -2.38
CA VAL A 801 15.25 47.55 -1.00
C VAL A 801 14.71 46.15 -0.82
N GLY A 802 15.21 45.43 0.16
CA GLY A 802 14.66 44.17 0.68
C GLY A 802 14.28 44.29 2.14
N VAL A 803 13.30 43.51 2.58
CA VAL A 803 12.88 43.47 3.98
C VAL A 803 12.90 42.01 4.44
N VAL A 804 13.48 41.78 5.64
CA VAL A 804 13.49 40.48 6.32
C VAL A 804 13.08 40.72 7.76
N GLY A 805 11.83 40.34 8.09
CA GLY A 805 11.23 40.72 9.38
C GLY A 805 11.26 42.22 9.60
N SER A 806 12.01 42.67 10.59
CA SER A 806 12.20 44.10 10.89
C SER A 806 13.53 44.70 10.34
N VAL A 807 14.34 43.88 9.68
CA VAL A 807 15.63 44.29 9.08
C VAL A 807 15.43 44.75 7.65
N ARG A 808 16.06 45.84 7.26
CA ARG A 808 16.07 46.34 5.88
C ARG A 808 17.41 46.12 5.23
N VAL A 809 17.39 45.69 4.00
CA VAL A 809 18.56 45.38 3.18
C VAL A 809 18.55 46.31 1.97
N TYR A 810 19.59 47.09 1.79
CA TYR A 810 19.72 48.02 0.69
C TYR A 810 20.89 47.54 -0.20
N VAL A 811 20.62 47.27 -1.45
CA VAL A 811 21.60 46.86 -2.45
C VAL A 811 21.89 48.09 -3.35
N PHE A 812 23.12 48.57 -3.33
CA PHE A 812 23.51 49.70 -4.19
C PHE A 812 23.47 49.30 -5.66
N MET A 813 22.79 50.13 -6.48
CA MET A 813 22.59 49.87 -7.90
C MET A 813 23.59 50.59 -8.80
N GLU A 814 24.33 51.54 -8.25
CA GLU A 814 25.26 52.37 -8.99
C GLU A 814 26.40 51.53 -9.62
N GLY A 815 26.58 51.67 -10.94
CA GLY A 815 27.61 50.94 -11.69
C GLY A 815 27.32 49.45 -11.95
N LEU A 816 26.18 48.92 -11.47
CA LEU A 816 25.82 47.49 -11.62
C LEU A 816 25.03 47.21 -12.90
N ILE A 817 24.24 48.15 -13.36
CA ILE A 817 23.42 48.03 -14.56
C ILE A 817 23.93 49.00 -15.62
N ASP A 818 24.34 48.48 -16.77
CA ASP A 818 24.40 49.26 -17.96
C ASP A 818 22.97 49.51 -18.43
N ILE A 819 22.42 50.64 -17.97
CA ILE A 819 21.02 51.01 -18.21
C ILE A 819 20.68 50.97 -19.70
N ALA A 820 21.61 51.37 -20.56
CA ALA A 820 21.39 51.33 -21.99
C ALA A 820 21.33 49.92 -22.56
N SER A 821 22.20 49.02 -22.06
CA SER A 821 22.24 47.62 -22.45
C SER A 821 21.01 46.85 -21.92
N GLU A 822 20.60 47.08 -20.66
CA GLU A 822 19.45 46.43 -20.07
C GLU A 822 18.12 46.93 -20.66
N LYS A 823 18.02 48.22 -20.96
CA LYS A 823 16.87 48.77 -21.70
C LYS A 823 16.76 48.14 -23.07
N ALA A 824 17.83 48.02 -23.81
CA ALA A 824 17.85 47.38 -25.12
C ALA A 824 17.49 45.90 -25.06
N ARG A 825 17.91 45.18 -23.96
CA ARG A 825 17.55 43.79 -23.73
C ARG A 825 16.06 43.63 -23.46
N LEU A 826 15.50 44.41 -22.54
CA LEU A 826 14.09 44.40 -22.18
C LEU A 826 13.21 44.74 -23.39
N GLU A 827 13.58 45.78 -24.16
CA GLU A 827 12.90 46.14 -25.40
C GLU A 827 12.89 44.99 -26.42
N LYS A 828 14.03 44.32 -26.59
CA LYS A 828 14.14 43.16 -27.49
C LYS A 828 13.25 42.01 -27.05
N GLU A 829 13.21 41.72 -25.75
CA GLU A 829 12.43 40.64 -25.16
C GLU A 829 10.92 40.96 -25.19
N MET A 830 10.55 42.21 -24.87
CA MET A 830 9.17 42.69 -24.99
C MET A 830 8.68 42.60 -26.45
N ASN A 831 9.49 43.00 -27.40
CA ASN A 831 9.16 42.92 -28.82
C ASN A 831 8.99 41.46 -29.29
N LYS A 832 9.81 40.56 -28.79
CA LYS A 832 9.66 39.12 -29.06
C LYS A 832 8.35 38.56 -28.50
N ILE A 833 8.04 38.83 -27.22
CA ILE A 833 6.81 38.39 -26.58
C ILE A 833 5.58 39.04 -27.23
N ALA A 834 5.63 40.32 -27.58
CA ALA A 834 4.55 41.01 -28.31
C ALA A 834 4.26 40.34 -29.67
N LYS A 835 5.31 39.91 -30.38
CA LYS A 835 5.18 39.18 -31.65
C LYS A 835 4.51 37.80 -31.39
N ASP A 836 4.97 37.07 -30.39
CA ASP A 836 4.41 35.77 -30.05
C ASP A 836 2.95 35.89 -29.58
N LEU A 837 2.61 36.89 -28.75
CA LEU A 837 1.25 37.22 -28.34
C LEU A 837 0.36 37.52 -29.56
N SER A 838 0.86 38.30 -30.55
CA SER A 838 0.12 38.61 -31.79
C SER A 838 -0.17 37.33 -32.59
N ILE A 839 0.77 36.38 -32.63
CA ILE A 839 0.59 35.08 -33.34
C ILE A 839 -0.48 34.24 -32.64
N VAL A 840 -0.38 34.06 -31.32
CA VAL A 840 -1.32 33.26 -30.55
C VAL A 840 -2.72 33.90 -30.52
N SER A 841 -2.79 35.23 -30.36
CA SER A 841 -4.05 36.00 -30.42
C SER A 841 -4.75 35.84 -31.76
N LYS A 842 -4.03 35.97 -32.90
CA LYS A 842 -4.59 35.73 -34.22
C LYS A 842 -5.08 34.32 -34.43
N LYS A 843 -4.39 33.36 -33.85
CA LYS A 843 -4.77 31.93 -33.89
C LYS A 843 -6.06 31.67 -33.10
N LEU A 844 -6.19 32.22 -31.90
CA LEU A 844 -7.39 32.14 -31.07
C LEU A 844 -8.57 32.98 -31.64
N ALA A 845 -8.31 34.04 -32.39
CA ALA A 845 -9.34 34.82 -33.09
C ALA A 845 -9.82 34.16 -34.39
N ASN A 846 -9.13 33.14 -34.89
CA ASN A 846 -9.51 32.44 -36.12
C ASN A 846 -10.70 31.53 -35.88
N ARG A 847 -11.86 31.84 -36.43
CA ARG A 847 -13.13 31.07 -36.27
C ARG A 847 -13.01 29.63 -36.78
N ASP A 848 -12.27 29.39 -37.85
CA ASP A 848 -12.09 28.05 -38.43
C ASP A 848 -11.19 27.18 -37.54
N PHE A 849 -10.18 27.77 -36.92
CA PHE A 849 -9.36 27.07 -35.92
C PHE A 849 -10.18 26.71 -34.69
N MET A 850 -10.94 27.65 -34.10
CA MET A 850 -11.77 27.46 -32.94
C MET A 850 -12.89 26.43 -33.15
N ALA A 851 -13.38 26.31 -34.39
CA ALA A 851 -14.43 25.34 -34.73
C ALA A 851 -13.94 23.91 -35.02
N ARG A 852 -12.66 23.73 -35.38
CA ARG A 852 -12.11 22.46 -35.86
C ARG A 852 -11.04 21.86 -34.95
N ALA A 853 -10.42 22.64 -34.09
CA ALA A 853 -9.40 22.13 -33.19
C ALA A 853 -10.01 21.40 -31.99
N ALA A 854 -9.34 20.34 -31.52
CA ALA A 854 -9.74 19.66 -30.29
C ALA A 854 -9.62 20.60 -29.07
N GLU A 855 -10.56 20.47 -28.11
CA GLU A 855 -10.66 21.34 -26.91
C GLU A 855 -9.34 21.43 -26.14
N ALA A 856 -8.59 20.32 -26.03
CA ALA A 856 -7.26 20.28 -25.42
C ALA A 856 -6.22 21.16 -26.13
N ILE A 857 -6.31 21.32 -27.47
CA ILE A 857 -5.42 22.15 -28.25
C ILE A 857 -5.79 23.63 -28.06
N ILE A 858 -7.08 23.95 -28.02
CA ILE A 858 -7.58 25.30 -27.74
C ILE A 858 -7.10 25.74 -26.36
N LYS A 859 -7.32 24.93 -25.34
CA LYS A 859 -6.90 25.19 -23.96
C LYS A 859 -5.38 25.43 -23.87
N LYS A 860 -4.58 24.62 -24.58
CA LYS A 860 -3.13 24.79 -24.61
C LYS A 860 -2.69 26.17 -25.22
N GLU A 861 -3.39 26.65 -26.23
CA GLU A 861 -3.12 27.95 -26.82
C GLU A 861 -3.62 29.12 -25.95
N GLU A 862 -4.74 28.93 -25.22
CA GLU A 862 -5.24 29.87 -24.21
C GLU A 862 -4.28 29.98 -23.02
N ASP A 863 -3.79 28.87 -22.47
CA ASP A 863 -2.79 28.85 -21.41
C ASP A 863 -1.48 29.54 -21.86
N LYS A 864 -1.06 29.27 -23.09
CA LYS A 864 0.10 29.94 -23.70
C LYS A 864 -0.11 31.45 -23.87
N TYR A 865 -1.31 31.87 -24.28
CA TYR A 865 -1.65 33.29 -24.37
C TYR A 865 -1.57 33.98 -23.02
N LYS A 866 -2.13 33.35 -21.98
CA LYS A 866 -2.12 33.82 -20.58
C LYS A 866 -0.67 33.96 -20.08
N ASP A 867 0.16 32.93 -20.25
CA ASP A 867 1.58 32.93 -19.82
C ASP A 867 2.38 34.04 -20.52
N LEU A 868 2.21 34.22 -21.83
CA LEU A 868 2.86 35.28 -22.59
C LEU A 868 2.39 36.67 -22.16
N ARG A 869 1.12 36.86 -21.86
CA ARG A 869 0.55 38.11 -21.36
C ARG A 869 1.09 38.44 -19.97
N ASP A 870 1.12 37.49 -19.08
CA ASP A 870 1.66 37.68 -17.73
C ASP A 870 3.16 38.05 -17.77
N LYS A 871 3.94 37.41 -18.65
CA LYS A 871 5.34 37.77 -18.92
C LYS A 871 5.49 39.17 -19.49
N HIS A 872 4.60 39.58 -20.39
CA HIS A 872 4.64 40.95 -20.96
C HIS A 872 4.41 41.99 -19.87
N VAL A 873 3.42 41.79 -18.98
CA VAL A 873 3.13 42.69 -17.84
C VAL A 873 4.32 42.82 -16.88
N VAL A 874 5.01 41.72 -16.60
CA VAL A 874 6.21 41.71 -15.75
C VAL A 874 7.34 42.51 -16.42
N LEU A 875 7.55 42.38 -17.71
CA LEU A 875 8.60 43.12 -18.45
C LEU A 875 8.27 44.61 -18.54
N GLU A 876 7.00 44.99 -18.75
CA GLU A 876 6.57 46.41 -18.73
C GLU A 876 6.82 47.03 -17.34
N ALA A 877 6.50 46.31 -16.26
CA ALA A 877 6.79 46.78 -14.91
C ALA A 877 8.29 46.95 -14.66
N ALA A 878 9.11 46.00 -15.15
CA ALA A 878 10.57 46.09 -15.09
C ALA A 878 11.13 47.29 -15.87
N MET A 879 10.61 47.53 -17.07
CA MET A 879 10.99 48.69 -17.89
C MET A 879 10.66 50.02 -17.21
N LYS A 880 9.42 50.10 -16.63
CA LYS A 880 9.00 51.29 -15.90
C LYS A 880 9.84 51.56 -14.66
N LYS A 881 10.24 50.49 -13.93
CA LYS A 881 11.13 50.59 -12.78
C LYS A 881 12.53 51.04 -13.17
N LEU A 882 13.06 50.53 -14.30
CA LEU A 882 14.35 50.93 -14.85
C LEU A 882 14.34 52.40 -15.24
N GLU A 883 13.27 52.92 -15.87
CA GLU A 883 13.11 54.35 -16.24
C GLU A 883 12.97 55.28 -15.04
N GLN A 884 12.38 54.82 -13.93
CA GLN A 884 12.35 55.57 -12.70
C GLN A 884 13.72 55.70 -12.03
N THR A 885 14.51 54.60 -12.07
CA THR A 885 15.89 54.61 -11.55
C THR A 885 16.84 55.57 -12.33
N VAL A 886 16.55 55.87 -13.59
CA VAL A 886 17.29 56.85 -14.39
C VAL A 886 16.93 58.31 -14.05
N LYS A 887 15.74 58.56 -13.55
CA LYS A 887 15.22 59.88 -13.21
C LYS A 887 15.50 60.29 -11.75
N SER A 888 15.89 59.34 -10.88
CA SER A 888 16.32 59.58 -9.52
C SER A 888 17.84 59.71 -9.37
#